data_0827007c2de7dbd6ae02d62bc3ea68f7
#
_entry.id   0827007c2de7dbd6ae02d62bc3ea68f7
#
_cell.length_a   1.000
_cell.length_b   1.000
_cell.length_c   1.000
_cell.angle_alpha   90.00
_cell.angle_beta   90.00
_cell.angle_gamma   90.00
#
_symmetry.space_group_name_H-M   'P 1'
#
loop_
_entity.id
_entity.type
_entity.pdbx_description
1 polymer ?
#
loop_
_entity_poly.entity_id
_entity_poly.type
_entity_poly.pdbx_seq_one_letter_code
_entity_poly.pdbx_strand_id
1 'polypeptide(L)'
;MSAPAPFRVLVCGTNFGRFYAEAAHRRPGYALAGILSRGSAASRAYARSLGVPYYTDPDGLPAGIDAACVAVGSSISGGQGTELAKALMDRGIHVLQEHPLHLSELTDNLRHARRRGVQYRLNTHYPHVAPVRAFIDAARRLVARQRPLFVDAATPVHLMHPLVDILGQALGTLRPWRFADPAPLPADIGPQPFCSLHGVFAGVPLTLRVHHQLDPADRDNHALHWHRLSLGTEGGVLTLADTHGPVLWSPRLHIGRDADHRFVLDGPGTGRLGLGTTSVVGTTGTFRTVFSDLWPQAIGSALDGLREAAERGDDALRTGQYELAVCRIWADLAARLGPPEIVRPAAPRPLAVSDIFPVPGQPPAHTFLGGGEAGQTPAAERAGTRHVPSDARSGTRTGPSRDDGADPGNTAPYTPSAEFFDLVAAEHTATASAPAIAALLADADLSTGPVVDIGAGTGLVTEAVARARPDAEIIACEPAVGMRAVLTSRVFSDPELRSRITITADAAPDLELPDQIGVVLLCGVLGHLDPAGRALLWRRLTRRLAPGGLVVVELMGFDEPLTLPETRLATATAGRQRYEWWFGAAPDDAADGVLRLRSTWRVYRDGATETEREVRDSYRWAPFGLKDVEAESGMTAHPLPTRPGAPPLAVLTRAPHAPNSTYGPDAPDTPRGTEASLVLCPPTTEDHR
;
A
#
# COMPACT_ATOMS: atom_id res chain seq x y z
N MET A 1 -20.53 39.92 33.43
CA MET A 1 -19.26 39.33 33.04
C MET A 1 -19.33 39.10 31.53
N SER A 2 -18.39 39.65 30.74
CA SER A 2 -18.33 39.41 29.31
C SER A 2 -18.02 37.93 29.07
N ALA A 3 -18.71 37.29 28.13
CA ALA A 3 -18.40 35.91 27.79
C ALA A 3 -16.91 35.80 27.37
N PRO A 4 -16.20 34.72 27.76
CA PRO A 4 -14.82 34.54 27.34
C PRO A 4 -14.71 34.52 25.81
N ALA A 5 -13.64 35.10 25.27
CA ALA A 5 -13.41 35.08 23.82
C ALA A 5 -13.36 33.65 23.29
N PRO A 6 -13.95 33.38 22.12
CA PRO A 6 -13.96 32.03 21.56
C PRO A 6 -12.53 31.59 21.19
N PHE A 7 -12.24 30.31 21.39
CA PHE A 7 -10.98 29.66 20.97
C PHE A 7 -10.94 29.59 19.44
N ARG A 8 -9.95 30.25 18.82
CA ARG A 8 -9.87 30.47 17.37
C ARG A 8 -9.09 29.33 16.70
N VAL A 9 -9.76 28.57 15.83
CA VAL A 9 -9.22 27.39 15.19
C VAL A 9 -9.03 27.62 13.68
N LEU A 10 -7.84 27.39 13.18
CA LEU A 10 -7.53 27.30 11.76
C LEU A 10 -7.67 25.82 11.30
N VAL A 11 -8.20 25.60 10.09
CA VAL A 11 -8.24 24.26 9.50
C VAL A 11 -7.39 24.19 8.25
N CYS A 12 -6.46 23.24 8.22
CA CYS A 12 -5.54 23.01 7.12
C CYS A 12 -6.00 21.77 6.32
N GLY A 13 -6.28 21.98 5.03
CA GLY A 13 -6.84 20.98 4.12
C GLY A 13 -8.37 21.05 4.04
N THR A 14 -8.93 20.60 2.91
CA THR A 14 -10.37 20.72 2.62
C THR A 14 -11.03 19.42 2.14
N ASN A 15 -10.29 18.32 2.09
CA ASN A 15 -10.89 17.00 1.87
C ASN A 15 -11.44 16.49 3.22
N PHE A 16 -10.66 15.76 3.99
CA PHE A 16 -11.03 15.32 5.32
C PHE A 16 -11.18 16.50 6.31
N GLY A 17 -10.44 17.60 6.10
CA GLY A 17 -10.54 18.84 6.88
C GLY A 17 -11.93 19.48 6.96
N ARG A 18 -12.88 19.07 6.11
CA ARG A 18 -14.27 19.52 6.22
C ARG A 18 -14.91 19.12 7.55
N PHE A 19 -14.64 17.93 8.04
CA PHE A 19 -15.18 17.48 9.33
C PHE A 19 -14.61 18.29 10.50
N TYR A 20 -13.34 18.69 10.39
CA TYR A 20 -12.68 19.59 11.35
C TYR A 20 -13.25 21.00 11.31
N ALA A 21 -13.52 21.53 10.12
CA ALA A 21 -14.13 22.83 9.95
C ALA A 21 -15.55 22.88 10.53
N GLU A 22 -16.36 21.85 10.25
CA GLU A 22 -17.71 21.71 10.84
C GLU A 22 -17.65 21.59 12.36
N ALA A 23 -16.69 20.82 12.90
CA ALA A 23 -16.49 20.68 14.34
C ALA A 23 -16.20 22.05 15.00
N ALA A 24 -15.25 22.81 14.46
CA ALA A 24 -14.89 24.13 14.99
C ALA A 24 -16.00 25.18 14.77
N HIS A 25 -16.69 25.11 13.63
CA HIS A 25 -17.74 26.08 13.28
C HIS A 25 -19.01 25.95 14.13
N ARG A 26 -19.41 24.69 14.45
CA ARG A 26 -20.66 24.44 15.19
C ARG A 26 -20.50 24.34 16.70
N ARG A 27 -19.27 24.20 17.21
CA ARG A 27 -19.05 23.97 18.63
C ARG A 27 -19.07 25.26 19.44
N PRO A 28 -19.90 25.38 20.48
CA PRO A 28 -19.90 26.55 21.34
C PRO A 28 -18.54 26.81 21.98
N GLY A 29 -18.15 28.08 22.03
CA GLY A 29 -16.86 28.50 22.59
C GLY A 29 -15.68 28.35 21.63
N TYR A 30 -15.93 28.01 20.37
CA TYR A 30 -14.94 27.97 19.27
C TYR A 30 -15.32 28.93 18.16
N ALA A 31 -14.33 29.39 17.41
CA ALA A 31 -14.51 30.19 16.20
C ALA A 31 -13.58 29.66 15.09
N LEU A 32 -14.14 29.31 13.94
CA LEU A 32 -13.34 28.95 12.77
C LEU A 32 -12.65 30.20 12.23
N ALA A 33 -11.33 30.30 12.43
CA ALA A 33 -10.51 31.45 12.08
C ALA A 33 -10.19 31.52 10.58
N GLY A 34 -10.32 30.41 9.86
CA GLY A 34 -10.09 30.32 8.42
C GLY A 34 -9.72 28.95 7.94
N ILE A 35 -9.55 28.85 6.63
CA ILE A 35 -9.11 27.64 5.93
C ILE A 35 -7.74 27.91 5.29
N LEU A 36 -6.77 27.04 5.54
CA LEU A 36 -5.46 27.03 4.88
C LEU A 36 -5.38 25.86 3.90
N SER A 37 -5.13 26.11 2.62
CA SER A 37 -4.87 25.05 1.64
C SER A 37 -4.12 25.56 0.40
N ARG A 38 -3.67 24.64 -0.48
CA ARG A 38 -2.81 24.93 -1.63
C ARG A 38 -3.41 25.82 -2.75
N GLY A 39 -4.62 26.33 -2.62
CA GLY A 39 -5.14 27.32 -3.56
C GLY A 39 -6.15 26.80 -4.60
N SER A 40 -6.72 25.61 -4.46
CA SER A 40 -7.74 25.11 -5.40
C SER A 40 -9.02 25.96 -5.39
N ALA A 41 -9.70 26.05 -6.53
CA ALA A 41 -10.97 26.74 -6.65
C ALA A 41 -12.05 26.17 -5.72
N ALA A 42 -12.07 24.84 -5.56
CA ALA A 42 -12.99 24.14 -4.66
C ALA A 42 -12.76 24.51 -3.18
N SER A 43 -11.49 24.59 -2.74
CA SER A 43 -11.15 24.98 -1.38
C SER A 43 -11.52 26.44 -1.07
N ARG A 44 -11.31 27.33 -2.04
CA ARG A 44 -11.74 28.75 -1.90
C ARG A 44 -13.26 28.89 -1.85
N ALA A 45 -13.98 28.11 -2.69
CA ALA A 45 -15.43 28.09 -2.67
C ALA A 45 -15.97 27.57 -1.33
N TYR A 46 -15.33 26.55 -0.77
CA TYR A 46 -15.69 26.00 0.54
C TYR A 46 -15.47 27.03 1.67
N ALA A 47 -14.34 27.73 1.71
CA ALA A 47 -14.11 28.78 2.70
C ALA A 47 -15.16 29.92 2.60
N ARG A 48 -15.51 30.32 1.36
CA ARG A 48 -16.58 31.30 1.13
C ARG A 48 -17.96 30.81 1.63
N SER A 49 -18.28 29.52 1.42
CA SER A 49 -19.57 28.97 1.90
C SER A 49 -19.68 28.97 3.43
N LEU A 50 -18.56 28.92 4.13
CA LEU A 50 -18.49 29.04 5.60
C LEU A 50 -18.36 30.51 6.08
N GLY A 51 -18.20 31.47 5.18
CA GLY A 51 -18.01 32.88 5.53
C GLY A 51 -16.68 33.19 6.22
N VAL A 52 -15.63 32.37 6.00
CA VAL A 52 -14.34 32.50 6.67
C VAL A 52 -13.20 32.85 5.71
N PRO A 53 -12.12 33.50 6.21
CA PRO A 53 -10.92 33.78 5.44
C PRO A 53 -10.27 32.52 4.85
N TYR A 54 -9.61 32.71 3.72
CA TYR A 54 -8.88 31.66 3.02
C TYR A 54 -7.40 32.04 2.88
N TYR A 55 -6.50 31.13 3.25
CA TYR A 55 -5.06 31.31 3.24
C TYR A 55 -4.39 30.24 2.38
N THR A 56 -3.26 30.58 1.79
CA THR A 56 -2.42 29.64 1.00
C THR A 56 -1.03 29.45 1.59
N ASP A 57 -0.65 30.33 2.53
CA ASP A 57 0.67 30.36 3.13
C ASP A 57 0.55 30.52 4.66
N PRO A 58 1.24 29.70 5.46
CA PRO A 58 1.30 29.86 6.91
C PRO A 58 1.84 31.23 7.34
N ASP A 59 2.76 31.83 6.58
CA ASP A 59 3.37 33.11 6.92
C ASP A 59 2.39 34.29 6.81
N GLY A 60 1.39 34.18 5.96
CA GLY A 60 0.32 35.16 5.80
C GLY A 60 -0.81 35.08 6.84
N LEU A 61 -0.72 34.22 7.84
CA LEU A 61 -1.76 34.06 8.84
C LEU A 61 -1.79 35.27 9.82
N PRO A 62 -2.98 35.74 10.23
CA PRO A 62 -3.09 36.80 11.23
C PRO A 62 -2.66 36.30 12.63
N ALA A 63 -2.35 37.24 13.51
CA ALA A 63 -2.16 36.94 14.94
C ALA A 63 -3.49 36.50 15.60
N GLY A 64 -3.38 35.84 16.73
CA GLY A 64 -4.52 35.45 17.56
C GLY A 64 -5.28 34.23 17.05
N ILE A 65 -4.64 33.32 16.32
CA ILE A 65 -5.10 31.95 16.11
C ILE A 65 -4.56 31.12 17.26
N ASP A 66 -5.45 30.43 17.99
CA ASP A 66 -5.11 29.66 19.17
C ASP A 66 -4.64 28.24 18.78
N ALA A 67 -5.36 27.60 17.86
CA ALA A 67 -5.04 26.24 17.42
C ALA A 67 -5.22 26.05 15.91
N ALA A 68 -4.58 25.01 15.39
CA ALA A 68 -4.75 24.57 14.01
C ALA A 68 -5.02 23.06 13.94
N CYS A 69 -6.03 22.69 13.15
CA CYS A 69 -6.29 21.30 12.77
C CYS A 69 -5.57 21.00 11.46
N VAL A 70 -4.56 20.15 11.49
CA VAL A 70 -3.78 19.76 10.30
C VAL A 70 -4.33 18.46 9.73
N ALA A 71 -5.32 18.57 8.83
CA ALA A 71 -5.91 17.46 8.08
C ALA A 71 -5.25 17.33 6.69
N VAL A 72 -3.93 17.42 6.66
CA VAL A 72 -3.06 17.27 5.49
C VAL A 72 -2.20 16.04 5.71
N GLY A 73 -2.12 15.16 4.70
CA GLY A 73 -1.36 13.93 4.81
C GLY A 73 0.09 14.17 5.25
N SER A 74 0.60 13.24 6.07
CA SER A 74 2.01 13.17 6.49
C SER A 74 2.87 12.49 5.40
N SER A 75 4.15 12.25 5.69
CA SER A 75 5.06 11.53 4.79
C SER A 75 4.55 10.13 4.41
N ILE A 76 3.86 9.43 5.31
CA ILE A 76 3.23 8.10 5.04
C ILE A 76 2.25 8.17 3.85
N SER A 77 1.58 9.30 3.67
CA SER A 77 0.62 9.52 2.58
C SER A 77 1.14 10.50 1.51
N GLY A 78 2.47 10.72 1.47
CA GLY A 78 3.12 11.60 0.49
C GLY A 78 2.81 13.08 0.66
N GLY A 79 2.39 13.52 1.85
CA GLY A 79 2.03 14.89 2.15
C GLY A 79 3.04 15.63 3.03
N GLN A 80 2.86 16.94 3.18
CA GLN A 80 3.71 17.84 3.97
C GLN A 80 3.06 18.25 5.30
N GLY A 81 2.14 17.43 5.82
CA GLY A 81 1.39 17.75 7.06
C GLY A 81 2.29 17.98 8.27
N THR A 82 3.38 17.22 8.39
CA THR A 82 4.35 17.32 9.47
C THR A 82 5.11 18.66 9.45
N GLU A 83 5.56 19.11 8.29
CA GLU A 83 6.26 20.37 8.15
C GLU A 83 5.32 21.57 8.37
N LEU A 84 4.10 21.45 7.87
CA LEU A 84 3.05 22.45 8.14
C LEU A 84 2.74 22.55 9.64
N ALA A 85 2.66 21.43 10.35
CA ALA A 85 2.45 21.42 11.79
C ALA A 85 3.58 22.14 12.53
N LYS A 86 4.85 21.93 12.14
CA LYS A 86 6.01 22.63 12.71
C LYS A 86 5.94 24.15 12.44
N ALA A 87 5.66 24.56 11.20
CA ALA A 87 5.53 25.97 10.85
C ALA A 87 4.44 26.69 11.67
N LEU A 88 3.31 26.02 11.94
CA LEU A 88 2.25 26.55 12.78
C LEU A 88 2.67 26.64 14.26
N MET A 89 3.37 25.61 14.79
CA MET A 89 3.91 25.63 16.14
C MET A 89 4.98 26.71 16.32
N ASP A 90 5.76 27.02 15.30
CA ASP A 90 6.74 28.13 15.30
C ASP A 90 6.07 29.50 15.50
N ARG A 91 4.81 29.62 15.11
CA ARG A 91 3.97 30.81 15.33
C ARG A 91 3.23 30.83 16.68
N GLY A 92 3.51 29.87 17.55
CA GLY A 92 2.84 29.74 18.85
C GLY A 92 1.43 29.16 18.78
N ILE A 93 1.05 28.48 17.68
CA ILE A 93 -0.27 27.90 17.46
C ILE A 93 -0.25 26.45 17.95
N HIS A 94 -1.22 26.06 18.79
CA HIS A 94 -1.41 24.67 19.20
C HIS A 94 -1.86 23.82 18.00
N VAL A 95 -1.47 22.55 17.92
CA VAL A 95 -1.76 21.70 16.76
C VAL A 95 -2.49 20.42 17.13
N LEU A 96 -3.59 20.16 16.43
CA LEU A 96 -4.27 18.86 16.35
C LEU A 96 -4.05 18.30 14.94
N GLN A 97 -3.20 17.28 14.81
CA GLN A 97 -2.85 16.71 13.48
C GLN A 97 -3.58 15.39 13.26
N GLU A 98 -4.11 15.20 12.04
CA GLU A 98 -4.74 13.95 11.62
C GLU A 98 -3.69 12.84 11.42
N HIS A 99 -4.04 11.63 11.85
CA HIS A 99 -3.25 10.43 11.64
C HIS A 99 -3.26 9.95 10.17
N PRO A 100 -2.38 9.03 9.73
CA PRO A 100 -1.26 8.43 10.46
C PRO A 100 0.04 9.24 10.34
N LEU A 101 0.93 9.04 11.29
CA LEU A 101 2.30 9.57 11.27
C LEU A 101 3.31 8.48 11.56
N HIS A 102 4.52 8.60 11.01
CA HIS A 102 5.65 7.79 11.45
C HIS A 102 6.04 8.13 12.89
N LEU A 103 6.57 7.15 13.61
CA LEU A 103 7.01 7.34 15.00
C LEU A 103 8.07 8.45 15.14
N SER A 104 8.96 8.59 14.15
CA SER A 104 9.95 9.66 14.08
C SER A 104 9.29 11.03 13.96
N GLU A 105 8.35 11.20 13.03
CA GLU A 105 7.62 12.45 12.83
C GLU A 105 6.84 12.86 14.09
N LEU A 106 6.12 11.91 14.70
CA LEU A 106 5.40 12.15 15.95
C LEU A 106 6.36 12.57 17.08
N THR A 107 7.49 11.87 17.21
CA THR A 107 8.52 12.20 18.21
C THR A 107 9.07 13.61 18.01
N ASP A 108 9.37 13.97 16.76
CA ASP A 108 9.93 15.27 16.43
C ASP A 108 8.92 16.39 16.64
N ASN A 109 7.65 16.18 16.27
CA ASN A 109 6.59 17.15 16.50
C ASN A 109 6.34 17.40 18.00
N LEU A 110 6.31 16.34 18.82
CA LEU A 110 6.17 16.48 20.28
C LEU A 110 7.34 17.22 20.91
N ARG A 111 8.57 16.95 20.47
CA ARG A 111 9.77 17.69 20.91
C ARG A 111 9.73 19.14 20.45
N HIS A 112 9.25 19.38 19.23
CA HIS A 112 9.11 20.72 18.69
C HIS A 112 8.07 21.54 19.47
N ALA A 113 6.90 20.96 19.71
CA ALA A 113 5.84 21.56 20.53
C ALA A 113 6.34 21.96 21.91
N ARG A 114 7.07 21.06 22.59
CA ARG A 114 7.68 21.34 23.89
C ARG A 114 8.66 22.52 23.84
N ARG A 115 9.51 22.58 22.82
CA ARG A 115 10.45 23.73 22.65
C ARG A 115 9.74 25.05 22.42
N ARG A 116 8.58 25.02 21.74
CA ARG A 116 7.79 26.22 21.45
C ARG A 116 6.77 26.56 22.54
N GLY A 117 6.62 25.73 23.56
CA GLY A 117 5.64 25.96 24.62
C GLY A 117 4.19 25.81 24.18
N VAL A 118 3.93 25.03 23.13
CA VAL A 118 2.60 24.79 22.56
C VAL A 118 2.17 23.34 22.76
N GLN A 119 0.87 23.07 22.62
CA GLN A 119 0.34 21.71 22.60
C GLN A 119 0.36 21.14 21.19
N TYR A 120 0.65 19.86 21.13
CA TYR A 120 0.53 19.04 19.91
C TYR A 120 -0.14 17.71 20.27
N ARG A 121 -1.14 17.33 19.49
CA ARG A 121 -1.87 16.07 19.63
C ARG A 121 -2.03 15.40 18.27
N LEU A 122 -1.85 14.08 18.24
CA LEU A 122 -2.22 13.25 17.10
C LEU A 122 -3.70 12.83 17.27
N ASN A 123 -4.54 13.13 16.29
CA ASN A 123 -5.96 12.82 16.34
C ASN A 123 -6.30 11.60 15.49
N THR A 124 -7.02 10.66 16.09
CA THR A 124 -7.62 9.53 15.39
C THR A 124 -9.15 9.59 15.37
N HIS A 125 -9.76 10.59 15.96
CA HIS A 125 -11.17 10.86 16.25
C HIS A 125 -12.04 9.65 16.63
N TYR A 126 -11.75 8.45 16.17
CA TYR A 126 -12.55 7.22 16.40
C TYR A 126 -12.82 6.89 17.89
N PRO A 127 -11.85 7.03 18.83
CA PRO A 127 -12.14 6.83 20.26
C PRO A 127 -13.17 7.79 20.83
N HIS A 128 -13.45 8.90 20.15
CA HIS A 128 -14.40 9.92 20.53
C HIS A 128 -15.77 9.75 19.86
N VAL A 129 -15.92 8.86 18.87
CA VAL A 129 -17.21 8.53 18.25
C VAL A 129 -18.11 7.89 19.30
N ALA A 130 -19.35 8.38 19.43
CA ALA A 130 -20.22 8.07 20.56
C ALA A 130 -20.36 6.56 20.89
N PRO A 131 -20.62 5.62 19.95
CA PRO A 131 -20.65 4.20 20.26
C PRO A 131 -19.29 3.64 20.72
N VAL A 132 -18.19 4.08 20.11
CA VAL A 132 -16.85 3.67 20.51
C VAL A 132 -16.54 4.16 21.92
N ARG A 133 -16.89 5.41 22.23
CA ARG A 133 -16.74 5.97 23.58
C ARG A 133 -17.54 5.17 24.60
N ALA A 134 -18.77 4.84 24.29
CA ALA A 134 -19.62 4.01 25.15
C ALA A 134 -19.04 2.60 25.36
N PHE A 135 -18.48 1.98 24.29
CA PHE A 135 -17.75 0.72 24.39
C PHE A 135 -16.54 0.83 25.33
N ILE A 136 -15.70 1.86 25.14
CA ILE A 136 -14.52 2.11 25.99
C ILE A 136 -14.94 2.28 27.46
N ASP A 137 -15.96 3.06 27.74
CA ASP A 137 -16.42 3.32 29.10
C ASP A 137 -17.04 2.07 29.75
N ALA A 138 -17.78 1.29 28.98
CA ALA A 138 -18.33 0.00 29.45
C ALA A 138 -17.21 -1.02 29.70
N ALA A 139 -16.23 -1.11 28.79
CA ALA A 139 -15.08 -1.98 28.91
C ALA A 139 -14.25 -1.67 30.17
N ARG A 140 -13.96 -0.39 30.44
CA ARG A 140 -13.28 0.04 31.68
C ARG A 140 -14.01 -0.39 32.93
N ARG A 141 -15.35 -0.23 32.96
CA ARG A 141 -16.17 -0.68 34.09
C ARG A 141 -16.18 -2.19 34.22
N LEU A 142 -16.14 -2.92 33.11
CA LEU A 142 -16.11 -4.38 33.10
C LEU A 142 -14.77 -4.89 33.61
N VAL A 143 -13.66 -4.37 33.06
CA VAL A 143 -12.28 -4.75 33.45
C VAL A 143 -11.99 -4.44 34.93
N ALA A 144 -12.57 -3.35 35.47
CA ALA A 144 -12.46 -3.04 36.90
C ALA A 144 -13.19 -4.06 37.81
N ARG A 145 -14.11 -4.87 37.27
CA ARG A 145 -14.91 -5.85 38.02
C ARG A 145 -14.48 -7.30 37.78
N GLN A 146 -14.05 -7.60 36.54
CA GLN A 146 -13.70 -8.95 36.11
C GLN A 146 -12.47 -8.92 35.22
N ARG A 147 -11.59 -9.88 35.40
CA ARG A 147 -10.42 -10.03 34.54
C ARG A 147 -10.83 -10.30 33.08
N PRO A 148 -10.29 -9.56 32.13
CA PRO A 148 -10.49 -9.87 30.72
C PRO A 148 -9.82 -11.19 30.37
N LEU A 149 -10.53 -12.04 29.63
CA LEU A 149 -10.06 -13.37 29.23
C LEU A 149 -9.54 -13.37 27.80
N PHE A 150 -10.19 -12.61 26.90
CA PHE A 150 -9.80 -12.49 25.50
C PHE A 150 -10.32 -11.18 24.90
N VAL A 151 -9.69 -10.81 23.79
CA VAL A 151 -10.15 -9.78 22.86
C VAL A 151 -10.17 -10.36 21.46
N ASP A 152 -11.30 -10.25 20.77
CA ASP A 152 -11.40 -10.47 19.32
C ASP A 152 -11.61 -9.12 18.63
N ALA A 153 -10.79 -8.83 17.63
CA ALA A 153 -10.82 -7.56 16.93
C ALA A 153 -10.77 -7.75 15.42
N ALA A 154 -11.44 -6.85 14.69
CA ALA A 154 -11.29 -6.75 13.26
C ALA A 154 -11.28 -5.28 12.84
N THR A 155 -10.44 -4.95 11.83
CA THR A 155 -10.27 -3.58 11.33
C THR A 155 -9.69 -3.61 9.91
N PRO A 156 -9.92 -2.59 9.07
CA PRO A 156 -9.13 -2.42 7.86
C PRO A 156 -7.73 -1.88 8.20
N VAL A 157 -6.77 -2.15 7.33
CA VAL A 157 -5.35 -1.81 7.56
C VAL A 157 -5.10 -0.33 7.84
N HIS A 158 -5.83 0.57 7.18
CA HIS A 158 -5.68 2.02 7.37
C HIS A 158 -6.28 2.54 8.68
N LEU A 159 -7.14 1.76 9.35
CA LEU A 159 -7.72 2.07 10.67
C LEU A 159 -7.09 1.26 11.82
N MET A 160 -5.98 0.60 11.57
CA MET A 160 -5.29 -0.21 12.58
C MET A 160 -4.69 0.66 13.70
N HIS A 161 -4.19 1.86 13.38
CA HIS A 161 -3.71 2.81 14.39
C HIS A 161 -4.81 3.22 15.38
N PRO A 162 -6.01 3.70 14.93
CA PRO A 162 -7.14 3.94 15.83
C PRO A 162 -7.57 2.71 16.63
N LEU A 163 -7.52 1.50 16.06
CA LEU A 163 -7.84 0.27 16.80
C LEU A 163 -6.95 0.11 18.04
N VAL A 164 -5.64 0.32 17.89
CA VAL A 164 -4.69 0.24 19.02
C VAL A 164 -5.04 1.25 20.11
N ASP A 165 -5.43 2.46 19.71
CA ASP A 165 -5.86 3.51 20.64
C ASP A 165 -7.16 3.13 21.38
N ILE A 166 -8.18 2.63 20.65
CA ILE A 166 -9.44 2.15 21.24
C ILE A 166 -9.16 1.04 22.26
N LEU A 167 -8.36 0.03 21.91
CA LEU A 167 -8.01 -1.07 22.80
C LEU A 167 -7.24 -0.61 24.04
N GLY A 168 -6.27 0.29 23.85
CA GLY A 168 -5.50 0.86 24.97
C GLY A 168 -6.37 1.63 25.93
N GLN A 169 -7.33 2.42 25.44
CA GLN A 169 -8.28 3.14 26.26
C GLN A 169 -9.28 2.20 26.95
N ALA A 170 -9.77 1.16 26.26
CA ALA A 170 -10.73 0.20 26.80
C ALA A 170 -10.12 -0.66 27.93
N LEU A 171 -8.88 -1.11 27.77
CA LEU A 171 -8.17 -1.95 28.74
C LEU A 171 -7.41 -1.15 29.80
N GLY A 172 -7.32 0.18 29.64
CA GLY A 172 -6.65 1.09 30.57
C GLY A 172 -5.12 1.03 30.54
N THR A 173 -4.54 0.22 29.67
CA THR A 173 -3.08 0.08 29.45
C THR A 173 -2.78 -0.42 28.04
N LEU A 174 -1.56 -0.14 27.56
CA LEU A 174 -1.04 -0.65 26.30
C LEU A 174 -0.07 -1.82 26.49
N ARG A 175 0.39 -2.09 27.72
CA ARG A 175 1.47 -3.04 28.00
C ARG A 175 1.02 -4.16 28.93
N PRO A 176 1.65 -5.35 28.84
CA PRO A 176 2.58 -5.79 27.78
C PRO A 176 1.86 -6.11 26.45
N TRP A 177 2.59 -6.02 25.34
CA TRP A 177 2.09 -6.53 24.04
C TRP A 177 3.14 -7.44 23.39
N ARG A 178 2.67 -8.40 22.62
CA ARG A 178 3.45 -9.28 21.75
C ARG A 178 2.53 -9.91 20.73
N PHE A 179 2.90 -9.85 19.44
CA PHE A 179 2.14 -10.43 18.36
C PHE A 179 2.93 -11.56 17.69
N ALA A 180 2.25 -12.60 17.25
CA ALA A 180 2.78 -13.57 16.32
C ALA A 180 2.69 -13.02 14.89
N ASP A 181 3.45 -13.61 13.98
CA ASP A 181 3.30 -13.33 12.57
C ASP A 181 1.95 -13.85 12.06
N PRO A 182 1.41 -13.31 10.97
CA PRO A 182 0.14 -13.78 10.40
C PRO A 182 0.18 -15.27 10.09
N ALA A 183 -0.88 -15.99 10.46
CA ALA A 183 -1.01 -17.38 10.11
C ALA A 183 -1.28 -17.50 8.59
N PRO A 184 -0.52 -18.34 7.86
CA PRO A 184 -0.79 -18.56 6.45
C PRO A 184 -2.15 -19.26 6.28
N LEU A 185 -2.90 -18.82 5.28
CA LEU A 185 -4.11 -19.52 4.87
C LEU A 185 -3.77 -20.69 3.95
N PRO A 186 -4.60 -21.77 3.88
CA PRO A 186 -4.42 -22.81 2.90
C PRO A 186 -4.36 -22.26 1.48
N ALA A 187 -3.42 -22.78 0.67
CA ALA A 187 -3.15 -22.22 -0.67
C ALA A 187 -4.30 -22.44 -1.66
N ASP A 188 -5.20 -23.37 -1.39
CA ASP A 188 -6.33 -23.76 -2.24
C ASP A 188 -7.55 -22.86 -2.14
N ILE A 189 -7.60 -21.94 -1.17
CA ILE A 189 -8.74 -21.02 -1.01
C ILE A 189 -8.64 -19.71 -1.79
N GLY A 190 -7.58 -19.53 -2.58
CA GLY A 190 -7.36 -18.33 -3.38
C GLY A 190 -7.09 -17.06 -2.56
N PRO A 191 -6.98 -15.89 -3.22
CA PRO A 191 -6.72 -14.62 -2.55
C PRO A 191 -7.80 -14.28 -1.54
N GLN A 192 -7.39 -13.88 -0.34
CA GLN A 192 -8.30 -13.50 0.73
C GLN A 192 -8.08 -12.05 1.12
N PRO A 193 -9.16 -11.24 1.30
CA PRO A 193 -9.01 -9.85 1.66
C PRO A 193 -8.52 -9.63 3.11
N PHE A 194 -8.42 -10.70 3.91
CA PHE A 194 -8.08 -10.61 5.32
C PHE A 194 -6.82 -11.38 5.68
N CYS A 195 -5.98 -10.75 6.51
CA CYS A 195 -4.91 -11.40 7.27
C CYS A 195 -5.33 -11.55 8.72
N SER A 196 -4.96 -12.66 9.36
CA SER A 196 -5.24 -12.90 10.78
C SER A 196 -3.95 -13.14 11.54
N LEU A 197 -3.85 -12.55 12.72
CA LEU A 197 -2.76 -12.78 13.64
C LEU A 197 -3.27 -12.93 15.08
N HIS A 198 -2.45 -13.57 15.90
CA HIS A 198 -2.71 -13.77 17.32
C HIS A 198 -1.63 -13.09 18.15
N GLY A 199 -1.97 -12.77 19.39
CA GLY A 199 -1.01 -12.16 20.28
C GLY A 199 -1.53 -11.90 21.68
N VAL A 200 -0.83 -11.02 22.35
CA VAL A 200 -1.21 -10.47 23.64
C VAL A 200 -1.19 -8.96 23.54
N PHE A 201 -2.24 -8.32 24.03
CA PHE A 201 -2.35 -6.87 24.13
C PHE A 201 -2.81 -6.49 25.54
N ALA A 202 -2.10 -5.60 26.20
CA ALA A 202 -2.38 -5.24 27.61
C ALA A 202 -2.41 -6.46 28.56
N GLY A 203 -1.67 -7.51 28.26
CA GLY A 203 -1.70 -8.76 29.01
C GLY A 203 -2.89 -9.67 28.72
N VAL A 204 -3.75 -9.33 27.78
CA VAL A 204 -4.94 -10.08 27.39
C VAL A 204 -4.69 -10.79 26.05
N PRO A 205 -5.03 -12.10 25.89
CA PRO A 205 -5.00 -12.76 24.59
C PRO A 205 -5.83 -11.99 23.54
N LEU A 206 -5.24 -11.78 22.36
CA LEU A 206 -5.83 -11.05 21.25
C LEU A 206 -5.86 -11.92 19.99
N THR A 207 -7.03 -11.98 19.36
CA THR A 207 -7.18 -12.42 17.96
C THR A 207 -7.49 -11.18 17.13
N LEU A 208 -6.68 -10.90 16.12
CA LEU A 208 -6.88 -9.75 15.24
C LEU A 208 -7.00 -10.20 13.79
N ARG A 209 -8.08 -9.76 13.14
CA ARG A 209 -8.30 -9.94 11.71
C ARG A 209 -8.26 -8.59 11.02
N VAL A 210 -7.35 -8.44 10.06
CA VAL A 210 -7.14 -7.18 9.33
C VAL A 210 -7.61 -7.33 7.90
N HIS A 211 -8.51 -6.46 7.44
CA HIS A 211 -8.78 -6.29 6.01
C HIS A 211 -7.54 -5.66 5.37
N HIS A 212 -6.75 -6.49 4.68
CA HIS A 212 -5.39 -6.17 4.26
C HIS A 212 -5.29 -5.77 2.79
N GLN A 213 -6.38 -5.24 2.24
CA GLN A 213 -6.45 -4.63 0.93
C GLN A 213 -6.64 -3.12 1.07
N LEU A 214 -6.11 -2.33 0.15
CA LEU A 214 -6.18 -0.88 0.18
C LEU A 214 -6.35 -0.33 -1.22
N ASP A 215 -7.35 0.54 -1.41
CA ASP A 215 -7.39 1.47 -2.53
C ASP A 215 -6.77 2.81 -2.09
N PRO A 216 -5.58 3.21 -2.61
CA PRO A 216 -4.96 4.47 -2.19
C PRO A 216 -5.77 5.71 -2.54
N ALA A 217 -6.61 5.64 -3.58
CA ALA A 217 -7.46 6.74 -4.02
C ALA A 217 -8.72 6.89 -3.15
N ASP A 218 -9.22 5.78 -2.58
CA ASP A 218 -10.48 5.76 -1.84
C ASP A 218 -10.45 4.71 -0.72
N ARG A 219 -9.69 5.00 0.34
CA ARG A 219 -9.41 4.06 1.42
C ARG A 219 -10.66 3.63 2.20
N ASP A 220 -11.57 4.58 2.45
CA ASP A 220 -12.72 4.37 3.32
C ASP A 220 -13.82 3.56 2.63
N ASN A 221 -14.11 3.86 1.36
CA ASN A 221 -15.18 3.20 0.60
C ASN A 221 -14.85 1.76 0.22
N HIS A 222 -13.56 1.36 0.26
CA HIS A 222 -13.15 -0.01 0.00
C HIS A 222 -13.24 -0.92 1.23
N ALA A 223 -13.27 -0.35 2.44
CA ALA A 223 -13.28 -1.13 3.68
C ALA A 223 -14.55 -1.97 3.80
N LEU A 224 -14.38 -3.31 3.91
CA LEU A 224 -15.51 -4.25 4.07
C LEU A 224 -16.21 -4.12 5.43
N HIS A 225 -15.52 -3.61 6.42
CA HIS A 225 -16.02 -3.25 7.75
C HIS A 225 -15.04 -2.28 8.40
N TRP A 226 -15.48 -1.63 9.46
CA TRP A 226 -14.58 -0.77 10.24
C TRP A 226 -14.20 -1.49 11.55
N HIS A 227 -14.11 -0.78 12.69
CA HIS A 227 -13.72 -1.44 13.94
C HIS A 227 -14.83 -2.37 14.45
N ARG A 228 -14.49 -3.65 14.66
CA ARG A 228 -15.31 -4.64 15.35
C ARG A 228 -14.51 -5.19 16.50
N LEU A 229 -15.09 -5.20 17.69
CA LEU A 229 -14.40 -5.55 18.93
C LEU A 229 -15.29 -6.39 19.81
N SER A 230 -14.73 -7.46 20.40
CA SER A 230 -15.37 -8.22 21.47
C SER A 230 -14.40 -8.40 22.62
N LEU A 231 -14.80 -8.00 23.82
CA LEU A 231 -14.06 -8.17 25.06
C LEU A 231 -14.79 -9.19 25.93
N GLY A 232 -14.18 -10.35 26.13
CA GLY A 232 -14.75 -11.44 26.91
C GLY A 232 -14.23 -11.47 28.35
N THR A 233 -15.15 -11.70 29.29
CA THR A 233 -14.89 -11.96 30.71
C THR A 233 -15.64 -13.22 31.14
N GLU A 234 -15.48 -13.63 32.41
CA GLU A 234 -16.26 -14.74 32.96
C GLU A 234 -17.77 -14.47 32.92
N GLY A 235 -18.19 -13.23 33.11
CA GLY A 235 -19.60 -12.86 33.15
C GLY A 235 -20.27 -12.71 31.80
N GLY A 236 -19.54 -12.62 30.71
CA GLY A 236 -20.08 -12.43 29.37
C GLY A 236 -19.16 -11.69 28.41
N VAL A 237 -19.71 -11.25 27.29
CA VAL A 237 -18.97 -10.59 26.18
C VAL A 237 -19.59 -9.22 25.90
N LEU A 238 -18.74 -8.20 25.95
CA LEU A 238 -19.06 -6.84 25.48
C LEU A 238 -18.61 -6.70 24.03
N THR A 239 -19.51 -6.34 23.13
CA THR A 239 -19.24 -6.26 21.68
C THR A 239 -19.55 -4.87 21.12
N LEU A 240 -18.60 -4.29 20.41
CA LEU A 240 -18.82 -3.20 19.45
C LEU A 240 -18.97 -3.84 18.06
N ALA A 241 -20.18 -3.84 17.52
CA ALA A 241 -20.48 -4.51 16.26
C ALA A 241 -19.90 -3.79 15.03
N ASP A 242 -19.80 -2.46 15.11
CA ASP A 242 -19.15 -1.59 14.12
C ASP A 242 -18.74 -0.27 14.83
N THR A 243 -17.86 0.52 14.21
CA THR A 243 -17.47 1.85 14.71
C THR A 243 -18.67 2.74 15.08
N HIS A 244 -19.75 2.60 14.34
CA HIS A 244 -20.97 3.41 14.52
C HIS A 244 -22.08 2.68 15.30
N GLY A 245 -21.74 1.59 15.99
CA GLY A 245 -22.63 0.80 16.81
C GLY A 245 -23.26 -0.39 16.08
N PRO A 246 -24.09 -1.17 16.73
CA PRO A 246 -24.45 -1.07 18.15
C PRO A 246 -23.35 -1.57 19.11
N VAL A 247 -23.51 -1.26 20.39
CA VAL A 247 -22.75 -1.87 21.50
C VAL A 247 -23.65 -2.83 22.24
N LEU A 248 -23.23 -4.08 22.36
CA LEU A 248 -24.01 -5.18 22.90
C LEU A 248 -23.32 -5.77 24.15
N TRP A 249 -24.11 -6.13 25.15
CA TRP A 249 -23.69 -6.97 26.25
C TRP A 249 -24.38 -8.33 26.15
N SER A 250 -23.62 -9.41 26.03
CA SER A 250 -24.13 -10.77 26.01
C SER A 250 -23.67 -11.50 27.27
N PRO A 251 -24.56 -11.71 28.25
CA PRO A 251 -24.25 -12.45 29.47
C PRO A 251 -23.87 -13.89 29.16
N ARG A 252 -22.94 -14.44 29.93
CA ARG A 252 -22.58 -15.85 29.80
C ARG A 252 -23.73 -16.74 30.27
N LEU A 253 -24.16 -17.65 29.39
CA LEU A 253 -25.17 -18.64 29.75
C LEU A 253 -24.69 -19.52 30.89
N HIS A 254 -25.52 -19.72 31.92
CA HIS A 254 -25.32 -20.68 32.98
C HIS A 254 -26.64 -21.31 33.34
N ILE A 255 -26.79 -22.60 33.22
CA ILE A 255 -27.95 -23.38 33.58
C ILE A 255 -27.56 -24.33 34.71
N GLY A 256 -28.22 -24.24 35.84
CA GLY A 256 -28.05 -25.13 36.97
C GLY A 256 -28.42 -26.61 36.61
N ARG A 257 -27.88 -27.55 37.38
CA ARG A 257 -28.24 -28.98 37.26
C ARG A 257 -28.65 -29.53 38.61
N ASP A 258 -29.64 -30.42 38.59
CA ASP A 258 -30.07 -31.13 39.79
C ASP A 258 -29.11 -32.29 40.12
N ALA A 259 -29.42 -33.11 41.12
CA ALA A 259 -28.65 -34.24 41.57
C ALA A 259 -28.52 -35.34 40.50
N ASP A 260 -29.46 -35.41 39.55
CA ASP A 260 -29.48 -36.37 38.42
C ASP A 260 -28.86 -35.77 37.15
N HIS A 261 -28.17 -34.62 37.28
CA HIS A 261 -27.56 -33.88 36.16
C HIS A 261 -28.52 -33.32 35.11
N ARG A 262 -29.82 -33.19 35.41
CA ARG A 262 -30.80 -32.58 34.52
C ARG A 262 -30.80 -31.07 34.67
N PHE A 263 -31.13 -30.34 33.59
CA PHE A 263 -31.26 -28.86 33.63
C PHE A 263 -32.37 -28.45 34.59
N VAL A 264 -32.06 -27.49 35.46
CA VAL A 264 -33.03 -26.81 36.31
C VAL A 264 -33.45 -25.52 35.61
N LEU A 265 -34.63 -25.56 35.01
CA LEU A 265 -35.15 -24.42 34.22
C LEU A 265 -36.08 -23.50 35.01
N ASP A 266 -36.63 -23.99 36.13
CA ASP A 266 -37.60 -23.28 36.99
C ASP A 266 -37.21 -23.41 38.49
N GLY A 267 -37.66 -22.45 39.31
CA GLY A 267 -37.48 -22.47 40.75
C GLY A 267 -36.26 -21.65 41.24
N PRO A 268 -35.88 -21.83 42.52
CA PRO A 268 -34.78 -21.10 43.14
C PRO A 268 -33.47 -21.32 42.43
N GLY A 269 -32.70 -20.24 42.20
CA GLY A 269 -31.39 -20.27 41.54
C GLY A 269 -31.40 -20.08 39.99
N THR A 270 -32.61 -20.01 39.39
CA THR A 270 -32.77 -19.87 37.92
C THR A 270 -32.79 -18.41 37.43
N GLY A 271 -32.58 -17.42 38.31
CA GLY A 271 -32.67 -15.98 37.95
C GLY A 271 -31.72 -15.57 36.80
N ARG A 272 -30.64 -16.31 36.58
CA ARG A 272 -29.72 -16.06 35.43
C ARG A 272 -30.33 -16.40 34.07
N LEU A 273 -31.37 -17.25 34.03
CA LEU A 273 -32.09 -17.60 32.80
C LEU A 273 -32.95 -16.42 32.28
N GLY A 274 -33.22 -15.44 33.11
CA GLY A 274 -33.90 -14.20 32.72
C GLY A 274 -32.97 -13.17 32.06
N LEU A 275 -31.65 -13.44 31.99
CA LEU A 275 -30.69 -12.55 31.35
C LEU A 275 -30.63 -12.82 29.84
N GLY A 276 -30.64 -11.79 29.02
CA GLY A 276 -30.50 -11.89 27.57
C GLY A 276 -29.48 -10.86 27.03
N THR A 277 -29.14 -11.00 25.78
CA THR A 277 -28.30 -10.01 25.10
C THR A 277 -29.03 -8.67 25.06
N THR A 278 -28.34 -7.63 25.55
CA THR A 278 -28.88 -6.28 25.67
C THR A 278 -28.10 -5.33 24.80
N SER A 279 -28.80 -4.49 24.04
CA SER A 279 -28.16 -3.35 23.36
C SER A 279 -27.92 -2.23 24.38
N VAL A 280 -26.65 -1.92 24.62
CA VAL A 280 -26.25 -0.84 25.53
C VAL A 280 -26.33 0.50 24.80
N VAL A 281 -25.98 0.52 23.52
CA VAL A 281 -26.14 1.66 22.62
C VAL A 281 -26.66 1.11 21.29
N GLY A 282 -27.76 1.70 20.80
CA GLY A 282 -28.33 1.36 19.50
C GLY A 282 -27.51 1.84 18.32
N THR A 283 -28.05 1.67 17.12
CA THR A 283 -27.47 2.18 15.89
C THR A 283 -27.55 3.71 15.83
N THR A 284 -26.59 4.33 15.17
CA THR A 284 -26.47 5.80 15.08
C THR A 284 -27.17 6.41 13.87
N GLY A 285 -28.00 5.65 13.17
CA GLY A 285 -28.72 6.12 11.99
C GLY A 285 -27.99 5.85 10.68
N THR A 286 -28.11 6.78 9.75
CA THR A 286 -27.53 6.64 8.40
C THR A 286 -26.08 7.11 8.33
N PHE A 287 -25.33 6.71 7.30
CA PHE A 287 -24.00 7.27 7.03
C PHE A 287 -24.01 8.81 6.86
N ARG A 288 -25.13 9.37 6.39
CA ARG A 288 -25.29 10.84 6.36
C ARG A 288 -25.17 11.43 7.76
N THR A 289 -25.86 10.87 8.75
CA THR A 289 -25.80 11.30 10.16
C THR A 289 -24.41 11.08 10.76
N VAL A 290 -23.72 9.99 10.37
CA VAL A 290 -22.32 9.74 10.77
C VAL A 290 -21.43 10.89 10.36
N PHE A 291 -21.48 11.29 9.08
CA PHE A 291 -20.60 12.33 8.55
C PHE A 291 -21.02 13.75 8.90
N SER A 292 -22.34 14.02 9.04
CA SER A 292 -22.82 15.35 9.36
C SER A 292 -22.72 15.69 10.86
N ASP A 293 -22.80 14.70 11.75
CA ASP A 293 -22.94 14.95 13.18
C ASP A 293 -21.91 14.20 14.03
N LEU A 294 -21.79 12.86 13.89
CA LEU A 294 -20.97 12.07 14.80
C LEU A 294 -19.48 12.35 14.67
N TRP A 295 -18.96 12.44 13.46
CA TRP A 295 -17.54 12.75 13.24
C TRP A 295 -17.18 14.17 13.65
N PRO A 296 -17.93 15.22 13.26
CA PRO A 296 -17.69 16.55 13.79
C PRO A 296 -17.75 16.63 15.32
N GLN A 297 -18.69 15.93 15.97
CA GLN A 297 -18.75 15.87 17.44
C GLN A 297 -17.53 15.18 18.04
N ALA A 298 -17.07 14.07 17.48
CA ALA A 298 -15.89 13.35 17.91
C ALA A 298 -14.61 14.21 17.79
N ILE A 299 -14.45 14.89 16.65
CA ILE A 299 -13.35 15.83 16.43
C ILE A 299 -13.43 17.01 17.41
N GLY A 300 -14.64 17.54 17.66
CA GLY A 300 -14.86 18.58 18.65
C GLY A 300 -14.40 18.16 20.05
N SER A 301 -14.62 16.90 20.43
CA SER A 301 -14.13 16.36 21.71
C SER A 301 -12.60 16.26 21.78
N ALA A 302 -11.94 15.96 20.65
CA ALA A 302 -10.48 16.02 20.56
C ALA A 302 -9.95 17.45 20.67
N LEU A 303 -10.65 18.43 20.08
CA LEU A 303 -10.34 19.86 20.23
C LEU A 303 -10.48 20.34 21.68
N ASP A 304 -11.50 19.88 22.41
CA ASP A 304 -11.63 20.20 23.83
C ASP A 304 -10.41 19.70 24.62
N GLY A 305 -10.01 18.46 24.39
CA GLY A 305 -8.81 17.90 25.02
C GLY A 305 -7.51 18.67 24.71
N LEU A 306 -7.37 19.19 23.48
CA LEU A 306 -6.25 20.06 23.12
C LEU A 306 -6.32 21.40 23.87
N ARG A 307 -7.48 22.04 23.87
CA ARG A 307 -7.74 23.31 24.57
C ARG A 307 -7.47 23.19 26.05
N GLU A 308 -8.04 22.19 26.72
CA GLU A 308 -7.81 21.93 28.13
C GLU A 308 -6.33 21.71 28.48
N ALA A 309 -5.58 20.98 27.62
CA ALA A 309 -4.16 20.80 27.82
C ALA A 309 -3.39 22.11 27.66
N ALA A 310 -3.80 22.98 26.72
CA ALA A 310 -3.21 24.30 26.53
C ALA A 310 -3.50 25.21 27.74
N GLU A 311 -4.74 25.24 28.21
CA GLU A 311 -5.14 26.05 29.39
C GLU A 311 -4.44 25.58 30.69
N ARG A 312 -4.15 24.28 30.84
CA ARG A 312 -3.37 23.76 31.97
C ARG A 312 -1.86 23.98 31.84
N GLY A 313 -1.36 24.35 30.65
CA GLY A 313 0.07 24.43 30.38
C GLY A 313 0.79 23.08 30.44
N ASP A 314 0.12 22.01 30.00
CA ASP A 314 0.67 20.65 30.03
C ASP A 314 1.95 20.54 29.19
N ASP A 315 2.91 19.69 29.60
CA ASP A 315 4.09 19.35 28.78
C ASP A 315 3.68 18.42 27.62
N ALA A 316 3.76 18.92 26.39
CA ALA A 316 3.33 18.17 25.20
C ALA A 316 4.08 16.83 25.01
N LEU A 317 5.38 16.77 25.36
CA LEU A 317 6.14 15.52 25.26
C LEU A 317 5.72 14.50 26.33
N ARG A 318 5.38 14.96 27.53
CA ARG A 318 4.89 14.10 28.61
C ARG A 318 3.49 13.56 28.28
N THR A 319 2.60 14.40 27.83
CA THR A 319 1.23 14.00 27.48
C THR A 319 1.21 13.11 26.21
N GLY A 320 2.12 13.34 25.26
CA GLY A 320 2.27 12.55 24.04
C GLY A 320 2.90 11.15 24.20
N GLN A 321 3.31 10.73 25.41
CA GLN A 321 3.90 9.41 25.63
C GLN A 321 2.95 8.26 25.29
N TYR A 322 1.65 8.45 25.55
CA TYR A 322 0.63 7.49 25.19
C TYR A 322 0.53 7.32 23.67
N GLU A 323 0.46 8.43 22.93
CA GLU A 323 0.39 8.45 21.45
C GLU A 323 1.63 7.82 20.83
N LEU A 324 2.82 8.06 21.39
CA LEU A 324 4.07 7.39 20.98
C LEU A 324 4.01 5.88 21.20
N ALA A 325 3.41 5.43 22.32
CA ALA A 325 3.27 4.00 22.58
C ALA A 325 2.26 3.34 21.61
N VAL A 326 1.13 4.00 21.32
CA VAL A 326 0.16 3.58 20.30
C VAL A 326 0.84 3.44 18.93
N CYS A 327 1.61 4.46 18.53
CA CYS A 327 2.33 4.47 17.26
C CYS A 327 3.36 3.34 17.16
N ARG A 328 4.07 3.01 18.25
CA ARG A 328 5.02 1.88 18.27
C ARG A 328 4.33 0.54 18.09
N ILE A 329 3.19 0.33 18.76
CA ILE A 329 2.41 -0.91 18.63
C ILE A 329 1.86 -1.05 17.22
N TRP A 330 1.33 0.04 16.68
CA TRP A 330 0.88 0.08 15.29
C TRP A 330 2.01 -0.25 14.30
N ALA A 331 3.21 0.30 14.51
CA ALA A 331 4.38 0.02 13.68
C ALA A 331 4.81 -1.47 13.77
N ASP A 332 4.76 -2.09 14.97
CA ASP A 332 5.04 -3.52 15.16
C ASP A 332 4.01 -4.38 14.41
N LEU A 333 2.71 -4.06 14.50
CA LEU A 333 1.65 -4.74 13.75
C LEU A 333 1.84 -4.59 12.24
N ALA A 334 2.11 -3.37 11.76
CA ALA A 334 2.33 -3.10 10.35
C ALA A 334 3.55 -3.84 9.78
N ALA A 335 4.64 -3.92 10.55
CA ALA A 335 5.84 -4.65 10.16
C ALA A 335 5.60 -6.17 10.01
N ARG A 336 4.72 -6.75 10.86
CA ARG A 336 4.36 -8.17 10.79
C ARG A 336 3.40 -8.49 9.65
N LEU A 337 2.46 -7.60 9.39
CA LEU A 337 1.48 -7.77 8.31
C LEU A 337 2.10 -7.53 6.94
N GLY A 338 3.17 -6.74 6.86
CA GLY A 338 3.73 -6.29 5.59
C GLY A 338 2.86 -5.24 4.89
N PRO A 339 3.18 -4.90 3.62
CA PRO A 339 2.40 -3.97 2.83
C PRO A 339 1.04 -4.57 2.47
N PRO A 340 -0.05 -3.76 2.48
CA PRO A 340 -1.36 -4.22 2.03
C PRO A 340 -1.37 -4.47 0.53
N GLU A 341 -2.23 -5.39 0.09
CA GLU A 341 -2.54 -5.55 -1.32
C GLU A 341 -3.21 -4.29 -1.86
N ILE A 342 -2.66 -3.72 -2.92
CA ILE A 342 -3.24 -2.55 -3.57
C ILE A 342 -4.28 -2.99 -4.58
N VAL A 343 -5.51 -2.53 -4.39
CA VAL A 343 -6.66 -2.91 -5.21
C VAL A 343 -7.38 -1.67 -5.75
N ARG A 344 -8.09 -1.84 -6.85
CA ARG A 344 -9.01 -0.83 -7.42
C ARG A 344 -10.36 -1.48 -7.66
N PRO A 345 -11.17 -1.67 -6.61
CA PRO A 345 -12.44 -2.37 -6.73
C PRO A 345 -13.47 -1.51 -7.46
N ALA A 346 -14.42 -2.17 -8.11
CA ALA A 346 -15.62 -1.50 -8.57
C ALA A 346 -16.45 -0.99 -7.38
N ALA A 347 -17.31 0.01 -7.62
CA ALA A 347 -18.23 0.50 -6.60
C ALA A 347 -19.06 -0.68 -6.02
N PRO A 348 -19.24 -0.74 -4.69
CA PRO A 348 -20.00 -1.80 -4.07
C PRO A 348 -21.46 -1.77 -4.54
N ARG A 349 -22.09 -2.95 -4.58
CA ARG A 349 -23.53 -3.09 -4.83
C ARG A 349 -24.24 -3.28 -3.50
N PRO A 350 -24.77 -2.20 -2.88
CA PRO A 350 -25.44 -2.32 -1.58
C PRO A 350 -26.74 -3.12 -1.75
N LEU A 351 -27.04 -3.95 -0.74
CA LEU A 351 -28.30 -4.64 -0.59
C LEU A 351 -29.16 -3.93 0.44
N ALA A 352 -30.45 -3.81 0.18
CA ALA A 352 -31.38 -3.35 1.20
C ALA A 352 -31.61 -4.47 2.24
N VAL A 353 -31.99 -4.09 3.48
CA VAL A 353 -32.33 -5.07 4.51
C VAL A 353 -33.49 -5.96 4.07
N SER A 354 -34.45 -5.41 3.32
CA SER A 354 -35.57 -6.15 2.72
C SER A 354 -35.17 -7.22 1.71
N ASP A 355 -33.99 -7.08 1.06
CA ASP A 355 -33.48 -8.07 0.12
C ASP A 355 -32.90 -9.29 0.82
N ILE A 356 -32.44 -9.09 2.08
CA ILE A 356 -31.83 -10.13 2.92
C ILE A 356 -32.88 -10.76 3.85
N PHE A 357 -33.79 -9.94 4.38
CA PHE A 357 -34.86 -10.35 5.28
C PHE A 357 -36.21 -9.93 4.69
N PRO A 358 -36.76 -10.70 3.73
CA PRO A 358 -38.04 -10.37 3.12
C PRO A 358 -39.14 -10.43 4.18
N VAL A 359 -39.94 -9.37 4.28
CA VAL A 359 -41.13 -9.37 5.11
C VAL A 359 -42.23 -10.16 4.40
N PRO A 360 -42.83 -11.21 4.99
CA PRO A 360 -43.87 -11.98 4.36
C PRO A 360 -45.03 -11.06 3.91
N GLY A 361 -45.36 -11.11 2.61
CA GLY A 361 -46.45 -10.33 2.02
C GLY A 361 -46.06 -8.98 1.42
N GLN A 362 -44.81 -8.56 1.51
CA GLN A 362 -44.33 -7.38 0.81
C GLN A 362 -43.63 -7.78 -0.51
N PRO A 363 -44.01 -7.22 -1.67
CA PRO A 363 -43.29 -7.48 -2.90
C PRO A 363 -41.85 -7.00 -2.77
N PRO A 364 -40.86 -7.66 -3.42
CA PRO A 364 -39.46 -7.24 -3.37
C PRO A 364 -39.35 -5.78 -3.82
N ALA A 365 -38.67 -4.97 -3.02
CA ALA A 365 -38.39 -3.58 -3.35
C ALA A 365 -37.44 -3.55 -4.55
N HIS A 366 -38.00 -3.45 -5.74
CA HIS A 366 -37.23 -3.19 -6.95
C HIS A 366 -36.79 -1.74 -7.01
N THR A 367 -35.48 -1.58 -7.12
CA THR A 367 -34.81 -0.47 -7.81
C THR A 367 -34.60 0.82 -7.08
N PHE A 368 -33.40 0.98 -6.54
CA PHE A 368 -32.73 2.27 -6.59
C PHE A 368 -31.62 2.20 -7.66
N LEU A 369 -31.98 2.43 -8.92
CA LEU A 369 -31.08 2.91 -9.94
C LEU A 369 -31.65 4.22 -10.47
N GLY A 370 -30.85 5.26 -10.25
CA GLY A 370 -31.13 6.62 -10.61
C GLY A 370 -31.42 6.80 -12.10
N GLY A 371 -32.14 7.85 -12.38
CA GLY A 371 -32.65 8.23 -13.66
C GLY A 371 -31.60 8.43 -14.75
N GLY A 372 -32.02 8.08 -15.94
CA GLY A 372 -31.40 8.32 -17.24
C GLY A 372 -32.36 7.89 -18.32
N GLU A 373 -33.07 8.86 -18.82
CA GLU A 373 -33.76 9.02 -20.14
C GLU A 373 -34.47 7.85 -20.81
N ALA A 374 -35.70 8.16 -21.10
CA ALA A 374 -36.66 7.41 -21.91
C ALA A 374 -36.20 7.18 -23.37
N GLY A 375 -36.36 5.95 -23.86
CA GLY A 375 -36.15 5.58 -25.24
C GLY A 375 -36.83 4.24 -25.57
N GLN A 376 -38.08 4.32 -25.97
CA GLN A 376 -38.89 3.45 -26.84
C GLN A 376 -38.58 1.94 -26.92
N THR A 377 -39.57 1.18 -26.47
CA THR A 377 -39.86 -0.22 -26.83
C THR A 377 -40.12 -0.39 -28.36
N PRO A 378 -39.89 -1.60 -28.93
CA PRO A 378 -41.05 -2.35 -29.38
C PRO A 378 -41.09 -3.83 -28.96
N ALA A 379 -42.28 -4.34 -29.13
CA ALA A 379 -42.93 -5.53 -28.60
C ALA A 379 -42.47 -6.88 -29.17
N ALA A 380 -42.66 -7.87 -28.30
CA ALA A 380 -43.18 -9.22 -28.51
C ALA A 380 -42.49 -10.17 -29.50
N GLU A 381 -42.06 -11.33 -28.99
CA GLU A 381 -42.66 -12.61 -29.44
C GLU A 381 -42.38 -13.75 -28.45
N ARG A 382 -43.42 -14.53 -28.23
CA ARG A 382 -43.46 -15.74 -27.40
C ARG A 382 -42.94 -16.93 -28.20
N ALA A 383 -42.29 -17.85 -27.57
CA ALA A 383 -42.68 -19.29 -27.53
C ALA A 383 -41.51 -20.21 -27.15
N GLY A 384 -41.79 -21.17 -26.31
CA GLY A 384 -41.33 -22.52 -26.54
C GLY A 384 -40.66 -23.20 -25.36
N THR A 385 -41.44 -23.66 -24.41
CA THR A 385 -41.13 -24.76 -23.47
C THR A 385 -40.60 -26.01 -24.21
N ARG A 386 -39.52 -26.62 -23.69
CA ARG A 386 -39.39 -28.09 -23.66
C ARG A 386 -38.54 -28.56 -22.45
N HIS A 387 -39.05 -29.62 -21.90
CA HIS A 387 -38.76 -30.33 -20.67
C HIS A 387 -37.83 -31.51 -20.91
N VAL A 388 -36.95 -31.82 -19.96
CA VAL A 388 -36.52 -33.11 -19.37
C VAL A 388 -35.69 -34.09 -20.24
N PRO A 389 -34.93 -35.06 -19.73
CA PRO A 389 -34.68 -35.50 -18.35
C PRO A 389 -33.21 -35.78 -17.94
N SER A 390 -33.07 -36.05 -16.68
CA SER A 390 -31.95 -36.70 -15.97
C SER A 390 -31.56 -38.06 -16.52
N ASP A 391 -30.29 -38.39 -16.52
CA ASP A 391 -29.83 -39.74 -16.21
C ASP A 391 -28.42 -39.75 -15.61
N ALA A 392 -28.36 -40.41 -14.49
CA ALA A 392 -27.17 -40.74 -13.75
C ALA A 392 -26.39 -41.89 -14.45
N ARG A 393 -25.08 -41.74 -14.57
CA ARG A 393 -24.20 -42.97 -14.52
C ARG A 393 -22.83 -42.61 -13.95
N SER A 394 -22.54 -43.30 -12.86
CA SER A 394 -21.25 -43.50 -12.24
C SER A 394 -20.19 -44.04 -13.22
N GLY A 395 -19.00 -43.50 -13.17
CA GLY A 395 -17.83 -44.00 -13.86
C GLY A 395 -16.58 -43.56 -13.16
N THR A 396 -16.08 -44.35 -12.25
CA THR A 396 -14.75 -44.31 -11.68
C THR A 396 -13.70 -44.40 -12.78
N ARG A 397 -12.87 -43.34 -12.89
CA ARG A 397 -11.60 -43.41 -13.61
C ARG A 397 -10.51 -42.81 -12.75
N THR A 398 -9.68 -43.68 -12.23
CA THR A 398 -8.36 -43.43 -11.70
C THR A 398 -7.46 -42.88 -12.84
N GLY A 399 -6.96 -41.68 -12.71
CA GLY A 399 -5.92 -41.09 -13.55
C GLY A 399 -4.89 -40.38 -12.66
N PRO A 400 -3.66 -40.23 -13.12
CA PRO A 400 -2.51 -40.04 -12.25
C PRO A 400 -2.49 -38.66 -11.62
N SER A 401 -1.94 -38.61 -10.40
CA SER A 401 -1.63 -37.41 -9.64
C SER A 401 -0.84 -36.38 -10.48
N ARG A 402 -1.46 -35.29 -10.81
CA ARG A 402 -0.77 -34.09 -11.24
C ARG A 402 -0.31 -33.34 -10.00
N ASP A 403 0.99 -33.27 -9.88
CA ASP A 403 1.69 -32.36 -8.98
C ASP A 403 1.62 -30.98 -9.64
N ASP A 404 0.47 -30.32 -9.52
CA ASP A 404 0.30 -28.93 -9.92
C ASP A 404 0.85 -28.08 -8.79
N GLY A 405 2.16 -27.77 -8.85
CA GLY A 405 2.79 -26.75 -8.06
C GLY A 405 2.07 -25.41 -8.30
N ALA A 406 1.10 -25.11 -7.44
CA ALA A 406 0.42 -23.84 -7.41
C ALA A 406 1.44 -22.72 -7.18
N ASP A 407 1.49 -21.81 -8.15
CA ASP A 407 2.19 -20.53 -8.08
C ASP A 407 1.81 -19.83 -6.77
N PRO A 408 2.75 -19.50 -5.86
CA PRO A 408 2.41 -18.74 -4.67
C PRO A 408 1.95 -17.35 -5.11
N GLY A 409 0.64 -17.09 -5.00
CA GLY A 409 -0.14 -15.94 -5.48
C GLY A 409 0.64 -14.66 -5.69
N ASN A 410 0.61 -14.22 -6.90
CA ASN A 410 0.79 -12.88 -7.51
C ASN A 410 1.30 -11.74 -6.61
N THR A 411 2.38 -11.92 -5.91
CA THR A 411 3.30 -10.85 -5.57
C THR A 411 3.97 -10.46 -6.87
N ALA A 412 3.89 -9.18 -7.26
CA ALA A 412 4.57 -8.71 -8.46
C ALA A 412 6.00 -9.28 -8.47
N PRO A 413 6.45 -9.85 -9.60
CA PRO A 413 7.80 -10.41 -9.72
C PRO A 413 8.81 -9.45 -9.11
N TYR A 414 9.91 -9.96 -8.54
CA TYR A 414 10.96 -9.21 -7.87
C TYR A 414 10.64 -8.59 -6.49
N THR A 415 9.39 -8.49 -6.06
CA THR A 415 9.10 -7.97 -4.72
C THR A 415 9.75 -8.79 -3.60
N PRO A 416 9.72 -10.14 -3.62
CA PRO A 416 10.44 -10.95 -2.63
C PRO A 416 11.96 -10.81 -2.72
N SER A 417 12.51 -10.56 -3.93
CA SER A 417 13.94 -10.42 -4.18
C SER A 417 14.49 -9.01 -3.90
N ALA A 418 13.64 -8.02 -3.73
CA ALA A 418 14.04 -6.61 -3.64
C ALA A 418 15.04 -6.33 -2.50
N GLU A 419 14.90 -7.02 -1.38
CA GLU A 419 15.80 -6.93 -0.22
C GLU A 419 17.26 -7.32 -0.57
N PHE A 420 17.43 -8.22 -1.52
CA PHE A 420 18.72 -8.82 -1.85
C PHE A 420 19.29 -8.32 -3.17
N PHE A 421 18.49 -7.68 -3.98
CA PHE A 421 18.81 -7.41 -5.38
C PHE A 421 20.12 -6.61 -5.52
N ASP A 422 20.30 -5.58 -4.71
CA ASP A 422 21.51 -4.74 -4.76
C ASP A 422 22.78 -5.48 -4.34
N LEU A 423 22.68 -6.54 -3.51
CA LEU A 423 23.85 -7.32 -3.10
C LEU A 423 24.59 -7.98 -4.26
N VAL A 424 23.89 -8.21 -5.38
CA VAL A 424 24.45 -8.84 -6.58
C VAL A 424 24.40 -7.93 -7.81
N ALA A 425 23.35 -7.14 -7.97
CA ALA A 425 23.19 -6.26 -9.12
C ALA A 425 24.10 -5.03 -9.08
N ALA A 426 24.46 -4.55 -7.88
CA ALA A 426 25.28 -3.34 -7.75
C ALA A 426 26.66 -3.49 -8.40
N GLU A 427 27.33 -4.63 -8.26
CA GLU A 427 28.65 -4.88 -8.88
C GLU A 427 28.52 -4.94 -10.40
N HIS A 428 27.54 -5.67 -10.92
CA HIS A 428 27.28 -5.74 -12.37
C HIS A 428 26.98 -4.34 -12.93
N THR A 429 26.07 -3.60 -12.31
CA THR A 429 25.75 -2.23 -12.74
C THR A 429 26.98 -1.34 -12.72
N ALA A 430 27.74 -1.34 -11.64
CA ALA A 430 28.93 -0.48 -11.50
C ALA A 430 30.08 -0.82 -12.47
N THR A 431 30.22 -2.10 -12.86
CA THR A 431 31.38 -2.55 -13.66
C THR A 431 31.05 -2.81 -15.13
N ALA A 432 29.76 -2.91 -15.49
CA ALA A 432 29.36 -3.22 -16.89
C ALA A 432 28.35 -2.17 -17.42
N SER A 433 27.14 -2.12 -16.92
CA SER A 433 26.03 -1.32 -17.51
C SER A 433 26.26 0.17 -17.34
N ALA A 434 26.51 0.64 -16.11
CA ALA A 434 26.59 2.07 -15.81
C ALA A 434 27.73 2.79 -16.52
N PRO A 435 28.97 2.27 -16.58
CA PRO A 435 30.04 2.92 -17.33
C PRO A 435 29.77 3.04 -18.84
N ALA A 436 29.19 1.99 -19.44
CA ALA A 436 28.87 1.99 -20.86
C ALA A 436 27.72 2.96 -21.18
N ILE A 437 26.68 3.00 -20.36
CA ILE A 437 25.57 3.94 -20.52
C ILE A 437 26.05 5.37 -20.27
N ALA A 438 26.84 5.62 -19.23
CA ALA A 438 27.39 6.94 -18.93
C ALA A 438 28.27 7.48 -20.09
N ALA A 439 29.11 6.63 -20.64
CA ALA A 439 29.95 7.00 -21.81
C ALA A 439 29.07 7.33 -23.03
N LEU A 440 28.04 6.53 -23.31
CA LEU A 440 27.09 6.80 -24.38
C LEU A 440 26.36 8.14 -24.19
N LEU A 441 25.95 8.44 -22.97
CA LEU A 441 25.16 9.63 -22.67
C LEU A 441 26.02 10.89 -22.50
N ALA A 442 27.35 10.78 -22.42
CA ALA A 442 28.24 11.94 -22.24
C ALA A 442 28.03 13.00 -23.34
N ASP A 443 27.86 12.54 -24.58
CA ASP A 443 27.68 13.38 -25.76
C ASP A 443 26.21 13.46 -26.25
N ALA A 444 25.25 12.84 -25.52
CA ALA A 444 23.84 12.84 -25.90
C ALA A 444 23.19 14.22 -25.65
N ASP A 445 22.40 14.67 -26.62
CA ASP A 445 21.59 15.87 -26.46
C ASP A 445 20.31 15.60 -25.65
N LEU A 446 20.33 15.92 -24.37
CA LEU A 446 19.19 15.74 -23.45
C LEU A 446 18.23 16.94 -23.44
N SER A 447 18.49 18.00 -24.21
CA SER A 447 17.57 19.14 -24.35
C SER A 447 16.30 18.77 -25.11
N THR A 448 16.33 17.66 -25.83
CA THR A 448 15.22 17.16 -26.67
C THR A 448 14.12 16.45 -25.89
N GLY A 449 14.34 16.07 -24.62
CA GLY A 449 13.37 15.41 -23.75
C GLY A 449 14.03 14.66 -22.60
N PRO A 450 13.23 14.22 -21.59
CA PRO A 450 13.75 13.52 -20.44
C PRO A 450 14.30 12.14 -20.78
N VAL A 451 15.07 11.57 -19.84
CA VAL A 451 15.42 10.14 -19.82
C VAL A 451 14.26 9.37 -19.19
N VAL A 452 13.78 8.31 -19.86
CA VAL A 452 12.74 7.42 -19.34
C VAL A 452 13.36 6.06 -19.05
N ASP A 453 13.48 5.71 -17.77
CA ASP A 453 13.99 4.42 -17.30
C ASP A 453 12.80 3.49 -17.00
N ILE A 454 12.55 2.54 -17.90
CA ILE A 454 11.42 1.62 -17.85
C ILE A 454 11.86 0.34 -17.17
N GLY A 455 11.21 -0.01 -16.04
CA GLY A 455 11.62 -1.11 -15.18
C GLY A 455 12.90 -0.76 -14.39
N ALA A 456 12.89 0.42 -13.77
CA ALA A 456 14.05 0.99 -13.07
C ALA A 456 14.58 0.14 -11.91
N GLY A 457 13.85 -0.89 -11.49
CA GLY A 457 14.24 -1.80 -10.41
C GLY A 457 14.51 -1.07 -9.11
N THR A 458 15.67 -1.32 -8.49
CA THR A 458 16.11 -0.62 -7.28
C THR A 458 16.74 0.75 -7.56
N GLY A 459 16.83 1.16 -8.83
CA GLY A 459 17.35 2.47 -9.25
C GLY A 459 18.86 2.56 -9.41
N LEU A 460 19.58 1.45 -9.52
CA LEU A 460 21.03 1.47 -9.70
C LEU A 460 21.45 2.15 -11.01
N VAL A 461 20.78 1.83 -12.12
CA VAL A 461 21.05 2.46 -13.43
C VAL A 461 20.54 3.91 -13.43
N THR A 462 19.34 4.14 -12.90
CA THR A 462 18.77 5.49 -12.74
C THR A 462 19.73 6.43 -12.01
N GLU A 463 20.28 5.99 -10.87
CA GLU A 463 21.23 6.77 -10.07
C GLU A 463 22.54 7.02 -10.85
N ALA A 464 23.07 6.00 -11.52
CA ALA A 464 24.31 6.12 -12.30
C ALA A 464 24.16 7.15 -13.45
N VAL A 465 23.05 7.11 -14.17
CA VAL A 465 22.72 8.07 -15.23
C VAL A 465 22.54 9.48 -14.64
N ALA A 466 21.82 9.62 -13.56
CA ALA A 466 21.62 10.92 -12.91
C ALA A 466 22.92 11.56 -12.43
N ARG A 467 23.89 10.75 -11.97
CA ARG A 467 25.22 11.24 -11.56
C ARG A 467 26.11 11.56 -12.75
N ALA A 468 26.05 10.78 -13.84
CA ALA A 468 26.79 11.04 -15.05
C ALA A 468 26.29 12.28 -15.81
N ARG A 469 24.99 12.59 -15.72
CA ARG A 469 24.31 13.69 -16.38
C ARG A 469 23.52 14.53 -15.37
N PRO A 470 24.16 15.50 -14.71
CA PRO A 470 23.51 16.39 -13.76
C PRO A 470 22.40 17.27 -14.35
N ASP A 471 22.38 17.43 -15.66
CA ASP A 471 21.38 18.16 -16.43
C ASP A 471 20.17 17.33 -16.83
N ALA A 472 20.19 16.01 -16.64
CA ALA A 472 19.09 15.11 -17.03
C ALA A 472 17.90 15.21 -16.08
N GLU A 473 16.70 15.36 -16.63
CA GLU A 473 15.45 15.00 -16.00
C GLU A 473 15.15 13.54 -16.28
N ILE A 474 14.78 12.75 -15.25
CA ILE A 474 14.60 11.30 -15.37
C ILE A 474 13.22 10.91 -14.88
N ILE A 475 12.51 10.09 -15.65
CA ILE A 475 11.28 9.42 -15.25
C ILE A 475 11.59 7.94 -15.05
N ALA A 476 11.58 7.47 -13.82
CA ALA A 476 11.88 6.10 -13.43
C ALA A 476 10.57 5.33 -13.16
N CYS A 477 10.24 4.40 -14.07
CA CYS A 477 9.02 3.61 -14.00
C CYS A 477 9.32 2.23 -13.41
N GLU A 478 8.71 1.86 -12.28
CA GLU A 478 8.93 0.55 -11.64
C GLU A 478 7.62 0.00 -11.06
N PRO A 479 7.04 -1.06 -11.66
CA PRO A 479 5.79 -1.64 -11.21
C PRO A 479 5.91 -2.45 -9.92
N ALA A 480 7.05 -3.14 -9.68
CA ALA A 480 7.24 -3.98 -8.50
C ALA A 480 7.39 -3.12 -7.23
N VAL A 481 6.46 -3.24 -6.30
CA VAL A 481 6.39 -2.37 -5.11
C VAL A 481 7.63 -2.49 -4.22
N GLY A 482 8.21 -3.68 -4.09
CA GLY A 482 9.44 -3.90 -3.33
C GLY A 482 10.62 -3.18 -3.95
N MET A 483 10.84 -3.34 -5.26
CA MET A 483 11.89 -2.65 -6.01
C MET A 483 11.71 -1.14 -5.97
N ARG A 484 10.51 -0.66 -6.22
CA ARG A 484 10.18 0.77 -6.16
C ARG A 484 10.38 1.38 -4.77
N ALA A 485 10.19 0.62 -3.68
CA ALA A 485 10.49 1.09 -2.34
C ALA A 485 11.99 1.37 -2.13
N VAL A 486 12.86 0.50 -2.66
CA VAL A 486 14.31 0.69 -2.62
C VAL A 486 14.72 1.87 -3.51
N LEU A 487 14.20 1.95 -4.75
CA LEU A 487 14.39 3.09 -5.66
C LEU A 487 13.98 4.41 -4.98
N THR A 488 12.81 4.45 -4.36
CA THR A 488 12.32 5.64 -3.65
C THR A 488 13.27 6.03 -2.51
N SER A 489 13.70 5.07 -1.69
CA SER A 489 14.66 5.31 -0.62
C SER A 489 15.98 5.87 -1.14
N ARG A 490 16.50 5.31 -2.23
CA ARG A 490 17.74 5.75 -2.91
C ARG A 490 17.62 7.20 -3.40
N VAL A 491 16.58 7.51 -4.14
CA VAL A 491 16.35 8.85 -4.70
C VAL A 491 16.11 9.88 -3.60
N PHE A 492 15.30 9.57 -2.59
CA PHE A 492 14.96 10.51 -1.52
C PHE A 492 16.09 10.74 -0.51
N SER A 493 17.08 9.84 -0.44
CA SER A 493 18.26 10.04 0.42
C SER A 493 19.20 11.14 -0.09
N ASP A 494 19.13 11.47 -1.38
CA ASP A 494 20.00 12.45 -2.04
C ASP A 494 19.15 13.63 -2.58
N PRO A 495 19.38 14.87 -2.10
CA PRO A 495 18.63 16.05 -2.56
C PRO A 495 18.76 16.35 -4.06
N GLU A 496 19.91 16.05 -4.68
CA GLU A 496 20.14 16.26 -6.11
C GLU A 496 19.34 15.27 -6.94
N LEU A 497 19.33 14.00 -6.57
CA LEU A 497 18.53 12.98 -7.23
C LEU A 497 17.03 13.28 -7.10
N ARG A 498 16.60 13.63 -5.90
CA ARG A 498 15.20 13.94 -5.59
C ARG A 498 14.65 15.13 -6.39
N SER A 499 15.48 16.07 -6.76
CA SER A 499 15.05 17.25 -7.53
C SER A 499 14.79 16.95 -9.01
N ARG A 500 15.35 15.85 -9.55
CA ARG A 500 15.38 15.57 -10.99
C ARG A 500 14.78 14.23 -11.39
N ILE A 501 14.51 13.33 -10.44
CA ILE A 501 13.97 12.01 -10.71
C ILE A 501 12.51 11.93 -10.27
N THR A 502 11.63 11.68 -11.23
CA THR A 502 10.22 11.37 -11.01
C THR A 502 10.04 9.87 -11.00
N ILE A 503 9.48 9.31 -9.92
CA ILE A 503 9.22 7.88 -9.79
C ILE A 503 7.75 7.60 -10.05
N THR A 504 7.45 6.64 -10.94
CA THR A 504 6.09 6.19 -11.23
C THR A 504 5.93 4.69 -10.95
N ALA A 505 4.68 4.25 -10.81
CA ALA A 505 4.33 2.84 -10.61
C ALA A 505 3.90 2.14 -11.91
N ASP A 506 4.10 2.81 -13.03
CA ASP A 506 3.61 2.36 -14.33
C ASP A 506 4.37 1.12 -14.80
N ALA A 507 3.68 0.27 -15.55
CA ALA A 507 4.20 -0.94 -16.15
C ALA A 507 4.18 -0.85 -17.68
N ALA A 508 5.25 -1.29 -18.33
CA ALA A 508 5.22 -1.51 -19.77
C ALA A 508 4.21 -2.63 -20.12
N PRO A 509 3.46 -2.54 -21.24
CA PRO A 509 3.55 -1.48 -22.27
C PRO A 509 2.67 -0.26 -22.00
N ASP A 510 1.85 -0.23 -20.91
CA ASP A 510 0.78 0.75 -20.69
C ASP A 510 1.20 1.97 -19.86
N LEU A 511 2.51 2.20 -19.72
CA LEU A 511 3.04 3.33 -18.95
C LEU A 511 2.67 4.69 -19.58
N GLU A 512 2.59 5.72 -18.75
CA GLU A 512 2.43 7.10 -19.23
C GLU A 512 3.78 7.65 -19.72
N LEU A 513 3.83 8.11 -20.96
CA LEU A 513 5.05 8.61 -21.60
C LEU A 513 4.93 10.11 -21.87
N PRO A 514 6.01 10.89 -21.70
CA PRO A 514 6.05 12.31 -22.09
C PRO A 514 5.89 12.47 -23.61
N ASP A 515 5.56 13.68 -24.04
CA ASP A 515 5.32 13.96 -25.47
C ASP A 515 6.58 13.78 -26.33
N GLN A 516 7.76 14.09 -25.77
CA GLN A 516 9.06 13.82 -26.38
C GLN A 516 9.99 13.15 -25.37
N ILE A 517 10.78 12.19 -25.83
CA ILE A 517 11.73 11.43 -25.03
C ILE A 517 13.11 11.57 -25.65
N GLY A 518 14.08 12.01 -24.86
CA GLY A 518 15.49 12.08 -25.30
C GLY A 518 16.16 10.72 -25.28
N VAL A 519 16.01 9.98 -24.20
CA VAL A 519 16.61 8.65 -24.00
C VAL A 519 15.63 7.71 -23.32
N VAL A 520 15.58 6.46 -23.79
CA VAL A 520 14.86 5.35 -23.14
C VAL A 520 15.86 4.34 -22.64
N LEU A 521 15.70 3.87 -21.40
CA LEU A 521 16.45 2.75 -20.83
C LEU A 521 15.52 1.57 -20.63
N LEU A 522 15.93 0.37 -21.06
CA LEU A 522 15.19 -0.90 -20.98
C LEU A 522 16.15 -2.00 -20.51
N CYS A 523 16.58 -1.94 -19.25
CA CYS A 523 17.51 -2.89 -18.67
C CYS A 523 16.79 -4.06 -18.02
N GLY A 524 16.86 -5.26 -18.61
CA GLY A 524 16.23 -6.47 -18.10
C GLY A 524 14.68 -6.44 -18.13
N VAL A 525 14.06 -5.76 -19.09
CA VAL A 525 12.61 -5.52 -19.13
C VAL A 525 11.90 -6.32 -20.23
N LEU A 526 12.45 -6.30 -21.43
CA LEU A 526 11.73 -6.75 -22.63
C LEU A 526 11.27 -8.21 -22.58
N GLY A 527 12.03 -9.07 -21.91
CA GLY A 527 11.68 -10.48 -21.74
C GLY A 527 10.46 -10.76 -20.84
N HIS A 528 10.00 -9.78 -20.07
CA HIS A 528 8.76 -9.88 -19.30
C HIS A 528 7.51 -9.65 -20.14
N LEU A 529 7.67 -9.06 -21.33
CA LEU A 529 6.57 -8.75 -22.22
C LEU A 529 6.35 -9.86 -23.24
N ASP A 530 5.11 -10.19 -23.50
CA ASP A 530 4.76 -11.02 -24.64
C ASP A 530 5.00 -10.26 -25.98
N PRO A 531 5.01 -10.93 -27.12
CA PRO A 531 5.22 -10.28 -28.41
C PRO A 531 4.27 -9.12 -28.72
N ALA A 532 3.01 -9.22 -28.29
CA ALA A 532 2.00 -8.16 -28.49
C ALA A 532 2.31 -6.94 -27.63
N GLY A 533 2.69 -7.15 -26.38
CA GLY A 533 3.12 -6.10 -25.44
C GLY A 533 4.39 -5.39 -25.94
N ARG A 534 5.40 -6.14 -26.42
CA ARG A 534 6.61 -5.54 -27.01
C ARG A 534 6.28 -4.72 -28.24
N ALA A 535 5.46 -5.24 -29.15
CA ALA A 535 5.02 -4.50 -30.34
C ALA A 535 4.26 -3.22 -30.00
N LEU A 536 3.43 -3.23 -28.93
CA LEU A 536 2.75 -2.04 -28.44
C LEU A 536 3.76 -1.04 -27.87
N LEU A 537 4.69 -1.49 -27.02
CA LEU A 537 5.73 -0.66 -26.44
C LEU A 537 6.56 0.03 -27.54
N TRP A 538 7.08 -0.72 -28.51
CA TRP A 538 7.86 -0.17 -29.63
C TRP A 538 7.10 0.90 -30.42
N ARG A 539 5.82 0.65 -30.75
CA ARG A 539 4.97 1.66 -31.43
C ARG A 539 4.84 2.95 -30.61
N ARG A 540 4.69 2.84 -29.27
CA ARG A 540 4.54 4.01 -28.39
C ARG A 540 5.86 4.78 -28.27
N LEU A 541 6.96 4.09 -28.06
CA LEU A 541 8.29 4.69 -27.97
C LEU A 541 8.69 5.37 -29.29
N THR A 542 8.50 4.69 -30.41
CA THR A 542 8.84 5.23 -31.72
C THR A 542 8.11 6.54 -32.04
N ARG A 543 6.89 6.71 -31.58
CA ARG A 543 6.13 7.94 -31.81
C ARG A 543 6.62 9.12 -30.97
N ARG A 544 7.22 8.85 -29.82
CA ARG A 544 7.59 9.87 -28.83
C ARG A 544 9.09 10.10 -28.69
N LEU A 545 9.90 9.22 -29.28
CA LEU A 545 11.34 9.40 -29.32
C LEU A 545 11.68 10.62 -30.17
N ALA A 546 12.40 11.57 -29.59
CA ALA A 546 12.84 12.80 -30.24
C ALA A 546 13.74 12.49 -31.46
N PRO A 547 13.87 13.40 -32.42
CA PRO A 547 14.89 13.28 -33.46
C PRO A 547 16.29 13.18 -32.83
N GLY A 548 17.04 12.12 -33.17
CA GLY A 548 18.33 11.84 -32.51
C GLY A 548 18.23 11.16 -31.14
N GLY A 549 17.02 10.91 -30.65
CA GLY A 549 16.81 10.20 -29.39
C GLY A 549 17.31 8.76 -29.43
N LEU A 550 17.73 8.25 -28.27
CA LEU A 550 18.38 6.95 -28.11
C LEU A 550 17.50 5.98 -27.32
N VAL A 551 17.59 4.69 -27.65
CA VAL A 551 17.02 3.63 -26.82
C VAL A 551 18.14 2.69 -26.41
N VAL A 552 18.36 2.51 -25.12
CA VAL A 552 19.35 1.59 -24.57
C VAL A 552 18.64 0.33 -24.10
N VAL A 553 19.11 -0.83 -24.54
CA VAL A 553 18.56 -2.13 -24.14
C VAL A 553 19.64 -3.00 -23.52
N GLU A 554 19.34 -3.62 -22.38
CA GLU A 554 20.14 -4.69 -21.79
C GLU A 554 19.27 -5.95 -21.72
N LEU A 555 19.79 -7.05 -22.28
CA LEU A 555 19.11 -8.35 -22.34
C LEU A 555 19.70 -9.32 -21.34
N MET A 556 18.98 -10.38 -20.99
CA MET A 556 19.47 -11.41 -20.04
C MET A 556 20.44 -12.43 -20.64
N GLY A 557 20.75 -12.33 -21.95
CA GLY A 557 21.67 -13.25 -22.63
C GLY A 557 21.10 -14.64 -22.92
N PHE A 558 19.76 -14.76 -22.92
CA PHE A 558 19.06 -15.98 -23.33
C PHE A 558 18.35 -15.73 -24.66
N ASP A 559 18.90 -16.22 -25.74
CA ASP A 559 18.35 -16.05 -27.10
C ASP A 559 17.36 -17.17 -27.44
N GLU A 560 17.50 -18.34 -26.80
CA GLU A 560 16.65 -19.52 -26.98
C GLU A 560 16.23 -20.13 -25.63
N PRO A 561 15.12 -20.86 -25.59
CA PRO A 561 14.73 -21.60 -24.40
C PRO A 561 15.79 -22.65 -24.02
N LEU A 562 16.24 -22.61 -22.78
CA LEU A 562 17.25 -23.54 -22.26
C LEU A 562 16.88 -24.00 -20.83
N THR A 563 17.50 -25.08 -20.37
CA THR A 563 17.41 -25.52 -18.99
C THR A 563 18.73 -25.26 -18.28
N LEU A 564 18.67 -24.46 -17.23
CA LEU A 564 19.77 -24.22 -16.29
C LEU A 564 19.41 -24.82 -14.94
N PRO A 565 20.18 -25.80 -14.43
CA PRO A 565 19.97 -26.26 -13.07
C PRO A 565 20.21 -25.15 -12.07
N GLU A 566 19.53 -25.18 -10.93
CA GLU A 566 19.71 -24.20 -9.86
C GLU A 566 21.21 -24.17 -9.46
N THR A 567 21.88 -23.06 -9.74
CA THR A 567 23.31 -22.88 -9.54
C THR A 567 23.55 -21.60 -8.74
N ARG A 568 24.52 -21.65 -7.81
CA ARG A 568 24.90 -20.44 -7.05
C ARG A 568 25.68 -19.49 -7.96
N LEU A 569 25.11 -18.32 -8.22
CA LEU A 569 25.70 -17.29 -9.07
C LEU A 569 26.48 -16.24 -8.29
N ALA A 570 26.06 -15.92 -7.06
CA ALA A 570 26.72 -14.91 -6.25
C ALA A 570 26.69 -15.20 -4.76
N THR A 571 27.66 -14.61 -4.05
CA THR A 571 27.73 -14.59 -2.60
C THR A 571 28.11 -13.19 -2.15
N ALA A 572 27.41 -12.67 -1.14
CA ALA A 572 27.72 -11.38 -0.52
C ALA A 572 27.71 -11.52 0.99
N THR A 573 28.42 -10.64 1.69
CA THR A 573 28.43 -10.59 3.16
C THR A 573 28.06 -9.18 3.63
N ALA A 574 27.11 -9.10 4.56
CA ALA A 574 26.77 -7.85 5.22
C ALA A 574 26.70 -8.08 6.74
N GLY A 575 27.58 -7.42 7.48
CA GLY A 575 27.70 -7.62 8.92
C GLY A 575 28.06 -9.08 9.26
N ARG A 576 27.16 -9.75 10.01
CA ARG A 576 27.33 -11.15 10.41
C ARG A 576 26.50 -12.13 9.57
N GLN A 577 26.03 -11.71 8.41
CA GLN A 577 25.21 -12.54 7.53
C GLN A 577 25.91 -12.72 6.18
N ARG A 578 25.89 -13.96 5.70
CA ARG A 578 26.31 -14.33 4.37
C ARG A 578 25.07 -14.62 3.54
N TYR A 579 25.01 -14.05 2.34
CA TYR A 579 23.92 -14.14 1.37
C TYR A 579 24.39 -14.92 0.18
N GLU A 580 23.58 -15.87 -0.29
CA GLU A 580 23.85 -16.60 -1.52
C GLU A 580 22.67 -16.43 -2.47
N TRP A 581 22.97 -16.11 -3.72
CA TRP A 581 22.01 -16.11 -4.80
C TRP A 581 22.14 -17.36 -5.66
N TRP A 582 21.09 -18.12 -5.72
CA TRP A 582 20.96 -19.29 -6.56
C TRP A 582 19.96 -19.00 -7.67
N PHE A 583 20.31 -19.38 -8.90
CA PHE A 583 19.51 -19.09 -10.09
C PHE A 583 19.36 -20.34 -10.94
N GLY A 584 18.16 -20.53 -11.52
CA GLY A 584 17.84 -21.60 -12.44
C GLY A 584 16.83 -21.16 -13.47
N ALA A 585 16.82 -21.83 -14.61
CA ALA A 585 15.87 -21.61 -15.70
C ALA A 585 15.36 -22.96 -16.23
N ALA A 586 14.12 -23.01 -16.63
CA ALA A 586 13.52 -24.14 -17.33
C ALA A 586 12.45 -23.65 -18.31
N PRO A 587 12.15 -24.36 -19.39
CA PRO A 587 10.97 -24.09 -20.21
C PRO A 587 9.72 -24.00 -19.35
N ASP A 588 8.82 -23.06 -19.64
CA ASP A 588 7.55 -22.91 -18.94
C ASP A 588 6.53 -23.91 -19.49
N ASP A 589 5.98 -24.79 -18.65
CA ASP A 589 5.03 -25.83 -19.07
C ASP A 589 3.71 -25.27 -19.60
N ALA A 590 3.40 -24.00 -19.32
CA ALA A 590 2.15 -23.34 -19.67
C ALA A 590 2.26 -22.43 -20.92
N ALA A 591 3.48 -22.22 -21.46
CA ALA A 591 3.68 -21.33 -22.60
C ALA A 591 4.90 -21.77 -23.44
N ASP A 592 4.66 -22.16 -24.69
CA ASP A 592 5.72 -22.53 -25.61
C ASP A 592 6.69 -21.35 -25.85
N GLY A 593 7.98 -21.66 -25.86
CA GLY A 593 9.03 -20.66 -26.13
C GLY A 593 9.30 -19.69 -24.98
N VAL A 594 8.73 -19.88 -23.81
CA VAL A 594 8.93 -19.05 -22.61
C VAL A 594 9.74 -19.84 -21.58
N LEU A 595 10.61 -19.13 -20.86
CA LEU A 595 11.35 -19.68 -19.73
C LEU A 595 10.65 -19.30 -18.42
N ARG A 596 10.68 -20.22 -17.46
CA ARG A 596 10.45 -19.92 -16.06
C ARG A 596 11.79 -19.76 -15.37
N LEU A 597 12.10 -18.54 -15.01
CA LEU A 597 13.29 -18.20 -14.22
C LEU A 597 12.98 -18.32 -12.74
N ARG A 598 13.94 -18.85 -11.97
CA ARG A 598 13.83 -19.01 -10.51
C ARG A 598 15.02 -18.39 -9.84
N SER A 599 14.79 -17.55 -8.85
CA SER A 599 15.81 -17.00 -7.97
C SER A 599 15.56 -17.51 -6.55
N THR A 600 16.58 -18.09 -5.93
CA THR A 600 16.54 -18.52 -4.52
C THR A 600 17.63 -17.76 -3.77
N TRP A 601 17.26 -17.06 -2.73
CA TRP A 601 18.14 -16.33 -1.84
C TRP A 601 18.26 -17.08 -0.53
N ARG A 602 19.49 -17.40 -0.12
CA ARG A 602 19.77 -18.08 1.14
C ARG A 602 20.62 -17.18 2.03
N VAL A 603 20.15 -17.01 3.25
CA VAL A 603 20.83 -16.20 4.27
C VAL A 603 21.36 -17.15 5.34
N TYR A 604 22.63 -16.98 5.66
CA TYR A 604 23.33 -17.76 6.69
C TYR A 604 23.88 -16.81 7.74
N ARG A 605 23.89 -17.25 8.98
CA ARG A 605 24.65 -16.58 10.03
C ARG A 605 26.14 -16.85 9.85
N ASP A 606 27.00 -15.92 10.23
CA ASP A 606 28.45 -16.05 10.09
C ASP A 606 28.94 -17.39 10.68
N GLY A 607 29.71 -18.14 9.88
CA GLY A 607 30.20 -19.47 10.23
C GLY A 607 29.17 -20.61 10.24
N ALA A 608 27.89 -20.35 10.02
CA ALA A 608 26.85 -21.38 9.98
C ALA A 608 26.74 -22.04 8.60
N THR A 609 26.48 -23.36 8.60
CA THR A 609 26.16 -24.15 7.40
C THR A 609 24.65 -24.29 7.19
N GLU A 610 23.86 -24.06 8.23
CA GLU A 610 22.39 -24.11 8.15
C GLU A 610 21.84 -22.77 7.68
N THR A 611 20.86 -22.83 6.78
CA THR A 611 20.16 -21.65 6.24
C THR A 611 19.27 -21.06 7.31
N GLU A 612 19.50 -19.80 7.68
CA GLU A 612 18.66 -19.05 8.62
C GLU A 612 17.34 -18.62 7.96
N ARG A 613 17.40 -18.24 6.68
CA ARG A 613 16.24 -17.81 5.88
C ARG A 613 16.44 -18.14 4.41
N GLU A 614 15.38 -18.60 3.76
CA GLU A 614 15.34 -18.80 2.31
C GLU A 614 14.17 -18.02 1.74
N VAL A 615 14.42 -17.28 0.64
CA VAL A 615 13.41 -16.55 -0.11
C VAL A 615 13.47 -17.00 -1.56
N ARG A 616 12.32 -17.33 -2.13
CA ARG A 616 12.20 -17.78 -3.52
C ARG A 616 11.36 -16.78 -4.30
N ASP A 617 11.76 -16.57 -5.53
CA ASP A 617 11.06 -15.75 -6.50
C ASP A 617 11.08 -16.43 -7.86
N SER A 618 10.02 -16.30 -8.64
CA SER A 618 9.97 -16.87 -9.98
C SER A 618 9.15 -16.00 -10.92
N TYR A 619 9.58 -15.92 -12.16
CA TYR A 619 8.92 -15.13 -13.19
C TYR A 619 9.12 -15.73 -14.58
N ARG A 620 8.26 -15.35 -15.50
CA ARG A 620 8.34 -15.75 -16.91
C ARG A 620 9.26 -14.81 -17.64
N TRP A 621 9.99 -15.38 -18.60
CA TRP A 621 10.91 -14.64 -19.45
C TRP A 621 10.81 -15.17 -20.88
N ALA A 622 10.50 -14.31 -21.84
CA ALA A 622 10.58 -14.64 -23.24
C ALA A 622 12.06 -14.48 -23.68
N PRO A 623 12.77 -15.56 -24.05
CA PRO A 623 14.12 -15.46 -24.59
C PRO A 623 14.09 -14.80 -25.97
N PHE A 624 15.00 -13.89 -26.21
CA PHE A 624 15.21 -13.26 -27.51
C PHE A 624 16.56 -12.50 -27.53
N GLY A 625 17.09 -12.29 -28.70
CA GLY A 625 18.39 -11.62 -28.90
C GLY A 625 18.27 -10.23 -29.51
N LEU A 626 19.41 -9.56 -29.73
CA LEU A 626 19.45 -8.23 -30.33
C LEU A 626 18.86 -8.20 -31.76
N LYS A 627 18.93 -9.28 -32.52
CA LYS A 627 18.33 -9.38 -33.84
C LYS A 627 16.82 -9.32 -33.80
N ASP A 628 16.24 -9.94 -32.76
CA ASP A 628 14.77 -9.89 -32.56
C ASP A 628 14.35 -8.49 -32.16
N VAL A 629 15.14 -7.81 -31.31
CA VAL A 629 14.92 -6.41 -30.96
C VAL A 629 14.95 -5.50 -32.18
N GLU A 630 15.91 -5.69 -33.08
CA GLU A 630 15.98 -4.94 -34.37
C GLU A 630 14.73 -5.18 -35.23
N ALA A 631 14.37 -6.47 -35.39
CA ALA A 631 13.19 -6.85 -36.18
C ALA A 631 11.87 -6.28 -35.62
N GLU A 632 11.71 -6.30 -34.30
CA GLU A 632 10.52 -5.81 -33.63
C GLU A 632 10.44 -4.27 -33.58
N SER A 633 11.57 -3.60 -33.31
CA SER A 633 11.65 -2.14 -33.15
C SER A 633 11.73 -1.37 -34.46
N GLY A 634 12.28 -2.01 -35.51
CA GLY A 634 12.65 -1.35 -36.77
C GLY A 634 13.83 -0.38 -36.61
N MET A 635 14.61 -0.51 -35.55
CA MET A 635 15.85 0.28 -35.30
C MET A 635 17.09 -0.59 -35.50
N THR A 636 18.22 0.05 -35.68
CA THR A 636 19.52 -0.64 -35.78
C THR A 636 20.15 -0.71 -34.39
N ALA A 637 20.59 -1.90 -33.96
CA ALA A 637 21.24 -2.13 -32.68
C ALA A 637 22.76 -1.99 -32.84
N HIS A 638 23.37 -1.16 -32.02
CA HIS A 638 24.81 -0.99 -31.92
C HIS A 638 25.27 -1.50 -30.55
N PRO A 639 25.94 -2.67 -30.47
CA PRO A 639 26.41 -3.19 -29.18
C PRO A 639 27.34 -2.20 -28.48
N LEU A 640 27.15 -2.03 -27.20
CA LEU A 640 28.02 -1.23 -26.35
C LEU A 640 29.12 -2.12 -25.74
N PRO A 641 30.32 -1.60 -25.53
CA PRO A 641 31.40 -2.35 -24.91
C PRO A 641 31.09 -2.62 -23.44
N THR A 642 31.06 -3.90 -23.08
CA THR A 642 30.91 -4.37 -21.70
C THR A 642 31.99 -5.37 -21.35
N ARG A 643 32.12 -5.79 -20.09
CA ARG A 643 33.10 -6.83 -19.71
C ARG A 643 32.72 -8.19 -20.34
N PRO A 644 33.69 -9.07 -20.62
CA PRO A 644 33.44 -10.42 -21.12
C PRO A 644 32.47 -11.18 -20.18
N GLY A 645 31.45 -11.82 -20.77
CA GLY A 645 30.41 -12.56 -20.00
C GLY A 645 29.31 -11.71 -19.39
N ALA A 646 29.30 -10.39 -19.56
CA ALA A 646 28.17 -9.55 -19.19
C ALA A 646 27.01 -9.75 -20.18
N PRO A 647 25.75 -9.55 -19.72
CA PRO A 647 24.59 -9.51 -20.57
C PRO A 647 24.74 -8.54 -21.76
N PRO A 648 24.15 -8.85 -22.93
CA PRO A 648 24.18 -7.97 -24.08
C PRO A 648 23.58 -6.59 -23.78
N LEU A 649 24.38 -5.56 -24.03
CA LEU A 649 23.96 -4.15 -23.91
C LEU A 649 24.12 -3.48 -25.27
N ALA A 650 23.09 -2.78 -25.74
CA ALA A 650 23.15 -2.09 -27.03
C ALA A 650 22.38 -0.77 -27.01
N VAL A 651 22.78 0.17 -27.86
CA VAL A 651 21.98 1.33 -28.19
C VAL A 651 21.29 1.11 -29.54
N LEU A 652 19.99 1.44 -29.57
CA LEU A 652 19.18 1.39 -30.79
C LEU A 652 19.05 2.82 -31.34
N THR A 653 19.29 2.95 -32.63
CA THR A 653 19.15 4.20 -33.37
C THR A 653 18.20 4.04 -34.54
N ARG A 654 17.42 5.08 -34.86
CA ARG A 654 16.67 5.10 -36.13
C ARG A 654 17.63 5.23 -37.29
N ALA A 655 17.38 4.48 -38.34
CA ALA A 655 18.06 4.74 -39.61
C ALA A 655 17.81 6.22 -39.99
N PRO A 656 18.88 6.98 -40.39
CA PRO A 656 18.66 8.32 -40.91
C PRO A 656 17.71 8.24 -42.11
N HIS A 657 16.68 9.04 -42.16
CA HIS A 657 15.81 9.18 -43.32
C HIS A 657 16.70 9.54 -44.52
N ALA A 658 16.95 8.56 -45.39
CA ALA A 658 17.54 8.84 -46.68
C ALA A 658 16.53 9.65 -47.49
N PRO A 659 16.90 10.81 -48.06
CA PRO A 659 16.08 11.44 -49.06
C PRO A 659 15.93 10.48 -50.23
N ASN A 660 14.72 10.31 -50.72
CA ASN A 660 14.36 9.50 -51.92
C ASN A 660 15.48 9.52 -52.98
N SER A 661 16.16 8.43 -53.18
CA SER A 661 16.88 8.15 -54.43
C SER A 661 16.67 6.69 -54.83
N THR A 662 16.15 6.60 -56.00
CA THR A 662 15.87 5.45 -56.82
C THR A 662 17.07 4.58 -57.10
N TYR A 663 16.89 3.27 -57.13
CA TYR A 663 17.47 2.18 -57.93
C TYR A 663 18.89 1.66 -57.68
N GLY A 664 18.91 0.34 -57.49
CA GLY A 664 19.68 -0.60 -58.28
C GLY A 664 20.83 -1.35 -57.58
N PRO A 665 21.17 -2.52 -58.03
CA PRO A 665 21.22 -3.73 -57.23
C PRO A 665 22.64 -4.33 -57.10
N ASP A 666 22.74 -5.51 -56.47
CA ASP A 666 23.74 -6.57 -56.50
C ASP A 666 24.83 -6.62 -55.40
N ALA A 667 24.58 -7.60 -54.58
CA ALA A 667 25.37 -8.71 -54.06
C ALA A 667 26.91 -8.52 -53.84
N PRO A 668 27.63 -9.33 -53.05
CA PRO A 668 27.41 -10.74 -52.75
C PRO A 668 27.65 -11.20 -51.27
N ASP A 669 27.15 -12.38 -51.04
CA ASP A 669 27.42 -13.36 -49.98
C ASP A 669 28.88 -13.53 -49.59
N THR A 670 29.13 -13.70 -48.29
CA THR A 670 30.11 -14.67 -47.74
C THR A 670 29.96 -14.83 -46.22
N PRO A 671 30.54 -15.84 -45.56
CA PRO A 671 29.79 -17.00 -45.09
C PRO A 671 29.71 -17.12 -43.55
N ARG A 672 28.85 -18.03 -43.15
CA ARG A 672 28.66 -18.54 -41.78
C ARG A 672 29.97 -19.00 -41.12
N GLY A 673 30.20 -18.59 -39.90
CA GLY A 673 31.18 -19.14 -38.97
C GLY A 673 30.59 -19.20 -37.57
N THR A 674 30.19 -20.37 -37.23
CA THR A 674 30.38 -21.25 -36.07
C THR A 674 30.47 -20.65 -34.65
N GLU A 675 29.55 -21.15 -33.84
CA GLU A 675 29.66 -21.48 -32.41
C GLU A 675 30.31 -20.47 -31.45
N ALA A 676 29.47 -19.77 -30.69
CA ALA A 676 29.87 -19.17 -29.44
C ALA A 676 29.34 -20.04 -28.28
N SER A 677 30.25 -20.88 -27.77
CA SER A 677 30.07 -21.58 -26.50
C SER A 677 30.00 -20.58 -25.38
N LEU A 678 28.89 -20.60 -24.62
CA LEU A 678 28.76 -19.91 -23.34
C LEU A 678 29.77 -20.51 -22.35
N VAL A 679 30.86 -19.79 -22.10
CA VAL A 679 31.75 -20.09 -20.97
C VAL A 679 31.32 -19.25 -19.77
N LEU A 680 30.58 -19.89 -18.89
CA LEU A 680 30.41 -19.39 -17.53
C LEU A 680 31.75 -19.55 -16.81
N CYS A 681 32.43 -18.43 -16.53
CA CYS A 681 33.64 -18.44 -15.71
C CYS A 681 33.30 -18.76 -14.25
N PRO A 682 33.98 -19.75 -13.65
CA PRO A 682 33.91 -19.94 -12.19
C PRO A 682 34.69 -18.83 -11.47
N PRO A 683 34.30 -18.51 -10.22
CA PRO A 683 34.99 -17.49 -9.45
C PRO A 683 36.44 -17.91 -9.16
N THR A 684 37.36 -17.02 -9.41
CA THR A 684 38.77 -17.16 -8.99
C THR A 684 38.82 -17.13 -7.46
N THR A 685 39.22 -18.27 -6.89
CA THR A 685 39.70 -18.33 -5.51
C THR A 685 41.11 -17.69 -5.47
N GLU A 686 41.23 -16.50 -4.96
CA GLU A 686 42.50 -16.02 -4.41
C GLU A 686 42.52 -16.27 -2.91
N ASP A 687 43.30 -17.27 -2.55
CA ASP A 687 43.89 -17.45 -1.24
C ASP A 687 44.80 -16.25 -0.93
N HIS A 688 44.45 -15.46 0.08
CA HIS A 688 45.42 -14.67 0.78
C HIS A 688 45.36 -14.92 2.27
N ARG A 689 46.50 -15.34 2.76
CA ARG A 689 46.92 -15.63 4.14
C ARG A 689 46.52 -14.55 5.16
#